data_5f1ef897cffa573d3e4cf91a16d79aea
#
_entry.id   5f1ef897cffa573d3e4cf91a16d79aea
#
_cell.length_a   1.000
_cell.length_b   1.000
_cell.length_c   1.000
_cell.angle_alpha   90.00
_cell.angle_beta   90.00
_cell.angle_gamma   90.00
#
_symmetry.space_group_name_H-M   'P 1'
#
loop_
_entity.id
_entity.type
_entity.pdbx_description
1 polymer ?
#
loop_
_entity_poly.entity_id
_entity_poly.type
_entity_poly.pdbx_seq_one_letter_code
_entity_poly.pdbx_strand_id
1 'polypeptide(L)'
;MNCEIKRAVQGHWQFHVLCSCCFCRKLEISSGRFARFADGAAVVQLGDTSVMVTAVSKTKPSPSQFMPLVVDYRQKAAAAGRIPTNYLRRELGTTDNEILTSRLIDRSIRPLFPPGYFYDTQILCNLLAVDGANDPDVLAINAGEVNLSYRDFFTNQICAVRVGMVNGELLVNPTRAEMASSSLNLIVAGAPSSQVVMIEASAENVLQQDFCHAVKVGVKHTQQIIHAIQQLAREQKVTKRTPVKILRLRKMKRIYAVFTDYTHDKISRDEAINKVRLETEEELKEKFPQAEPFEVIESFNTLSKEIFRNLVLNEYRRCDGRELTGLRNISCDVDLFKPLHGSALFQRGQTQVYTASVYQHLHSCDACISFCSGIKDKNFMLHYEFPPYATNETGKMGGLNRRELGHGALAEKALRPVIPKDFPFTIRVTAEVLESNGSSSMASACGGSLALMDAGVPISSAVAGVAIGLISKANPEKPAEIENYRLLTDILGIEDYLGDMDFKLAGTNKGITALQADVKIPGLPLKVVMEAIQQATENVRVPVSRRARFVGPGGYNLRRLQAQTGVTISQVDEETFSVFAPTPGAMNEAQHFISEICKDDQEQQLEFGAIYTATITEIRDIGVMVKLYPNMTPVLLHNSQLDHKRIKHPSALGLEVGQEIQVKYFGRDPTDGRMRLSRKVLQSTAASVVKRLNDKQSISMGSSDMQTTSTDS
;
A
#
# COMPACT_ATOMS: atom_id res chain seq x y z
N MET A 1 26.52 -7.17 16.54
CA MET A 1 26.57 -5.71 16.43
C MET A 1 27.19 -5.12 17.66
N ASN A 2 28.35 -4.48 17.54
CA ASN A 2 28.94 -3.72 18.65
C ASN A 2 28.52 -2.26 18.50
N CYS A 3 27.68 -1.77 19.40
CA CYS A 3 27.37 -0.37 19.54
C CYS A 3 28.45 0.20 20.51
N GLU A 4 29.41 0.96 19.99
CA GLU A 4 30.39 1.64 20.82
C GLU A 4 29.92 3.03 21.20
N ILE A 5 29.65 3.25 22.48
CA ILE A 5 29.31 4.56 23.02
C ILE A 5 30.62 5.22 23.50
N LYS A 6 31.03 6.31 22.83
CA LYS A 6 32.13 7.13 23.29
C LYS A 6 31.61 8.39 23.98
N ARG A 7 31.79 8.52 25.28
CA ARG A 7 31.56 9.77 25.98
C ARG A 7 32.64 10.78 25.57
N ALA A 8 32.25 11.86 24.94
CA ALA A 8 33.15 12.98 24.69
C ALA A 8 33.21 13.91 25.93
N VAL A 9 34.36 14.46 26.19
CA VAL A 9 34.61 15.46 27.21
C VAL A 9 33.81 16.73 26.88
N GLN A 10 33.18 17.39 27.87
CA GLN A 10 32.40 18.64 27.76
C GLN A 10 30.94 18.54 27.25
N GLY A 11 30.20 17.49 27.61
CA GLY A 11 28.74 17.45 27.32
C GLY A 11 28.35 17.13 25.88
N HIS A 12 29.28 16.66 25.05
CA HIS A 12 29.04 16.19 23.72
C HIS A 12 28.88 14.67 23.71
N TRP A 13 27.85 14.18 22.96
CA TRP A 13 27.60 12.77 22.80
C TRP A 13 27.93 12.34 21.36
N GLN A 14 28.72 11.31 21.19
CA GLN A 14 29.01 10.67 19.92
C GLN A 14 28.68 9.18 20.04
N PHE A 15 27.92 8.68 19.07
CA PHE A 15 27.51 7.28 18.94
C PHE A 15 27.93 6.74 17.63
N HIS A 16 28.37 5.50 17.63
CA HIS A 16 28.71 4.79 16.42
C HIS A 16 27.81 3.55 16.31
N VAL A 17 26.95 3.51 15.31
CA VAL A 17 26.19 2.33 14.96
C VAL A 17 26.88 1.63 13.81
N LEU A 18 27.48 0.49 14.07
CA LEU A 18 28.01 -0.37 13.02
C LEU A 18 26.84 -1.07 12.34
N CYS A 19 26.48 -0.61 11.15
CA CYS A 19 25.49 -1.29 10.32
C CYS A 19 26.14 -2.49 9.63
N SER A 20 25.85 -3.70 10.09
CA SER A 20 26.43 -4.94 9.54
C SER A 20 25.97 -5.28 8.11
N CYS A 21 24.98 -4.56 7.59
CA CYS A 21 24.41 -4.78 6.26
C CYS A 21 25.09 -3.98 5.15
N CYS A 22 25.98 -3.05 5.45
CA CYS A 22 26.73 -2.28 4.46
C CYS A 22 28.21 -2.53 4.67
N PHE A 23 28.78 -3.56 4.09
CA PHE A 23 30.22 -3.84 4.09
C PHE A 23 31.08 -2.75 4.77
N CYS A 24 31.22 -2.80 6.11
CA CYS A 24 32.08 -1.94 6.92
C CYS A 24 31.78 -0.42 6.96
N ARG A 25 30.62 0.07 6.50
CA ARG A 25 30.28 1.50 6.63
C ARG A 25 29.67 1.79 7.98
N LYS A 26 30.18 2.84 8.63
CA LYS A 26 29.83 3.24 9.99
C LYS A 26 28.85 4.41 9.94
N LEU A 27 27.66 4.25 10.54
CA LEU A 27 26.72 5.34 10.77
C LEU A 27 27.10 6.02 12.09
N GLU A 28 27.46 7.29 12.03
CA GLU A 28 27.81 8.09 13.20
C GLU A 28 26.69 9.08 13.53
N ILE A 29 26.30 9.13 14.80
CA ILE A 29 25.28 10.06 15.29
C ILE A 29 25.89 10.89 16.40
N SER A 30 25.78 12.22 16.30
CA SER A 30 26.30 13.15 17.32
C SER A 30 25.29 14.24 17.63
N SER A 31 25.28 14.72 18.88
CA SER A 31 24.42 15.79 19.36
C SER A 31 25.14 16.67 20.38
N GLY A 32 24.64 17.90 20.64
CA GLY A 32 25.12 18.84 21.65
C GLY A 32 26.28 19.75 21.23
N ARG A 33 26.92 19.50 20.08
CA ARG A 33 28.04 20.30 19.58
C ARG A 33 27.60 21.53 18.80
N PHE A 34 26.62 21.37 17.92
CA PHE A 34 26.15 22.40 17.00
C PHE A 34 24.79 22.95 17.41
N ALA A 35 24.46 24.16 16.97
CA ALA A 35 23.14 24.79 17.12
C ALA A 35 22.57 24.75 18.56
N ARG A 36 23.35 25.14 19.56
CA ARG A 36 23.02 25.03 20.99
C ARG A 36 21.79 25.83 21.45
N PHE A 37 21.31 26.78 20.68
CA PHE A 37 20.09 27.55 20.94
C PHE A 37 18.82 26.88 20.46
N ALA A 38 18.94 25.89 19.55
CA ALA A 38 17.79 25.11 19.12
C ALA A 38 17.31 24.19 20.26
N ASP A 39 16.01 23.90 20.27
CA ASP A 39 15.44 22.94 21.22
C ASP A 39 16.09 21.55 21.09
N GLY A 40 16.48 21.18 19.88
CA GLY A 40 17.27 20.00 19.59
C GLY A 40 18.18 20.21 18.38
N ALA A 41 19.33 19.54 18.36
CA ALA A 41 20.25 19.50 17.23
C ALA A 41 20.98 18.16 17.18
N ALA A 42 21.00 17.54 16.00
CA ALA A 42 21.71 16.29 15.76
C ALA A 42 22.45 16.34 14.42
N VAL A 43 23.59 15.66 14.33
CA VAL A 43 24.34 15.44 13.11
C VAL A 43 24.46 13.94 12.89
N VAL A 44 24.08 13.46 11.73
CA VAL A 44 24.23 12.07 11.28
C VAL A 44 25.17 12.03 10.09
N GLN A 45 26.13 11.13 10.14
CA GLN A 45 27.16 10.95 9.14
C GLN A 45 27.26 9.50 8.68
N LEU A 46 27.39 9.29 7.37
CA LEU A 46 27.68 8.00 6.75
C LEU A 46 28.77 8.20 5.68
N GLY A 47 29.94 7.61 5.89
CA GLY A 47 31.11 7.99 5.10
C GLY A 47 31.44 9.45 5.32
N ASP A 48 31.68 10.23 4.24
CA ASP A 48 31.93 11.66 4.30
C ASP A 48 30.64 12.50 4.06
N THR A 49 29.49 11.86 3.92
CA THR A 49 28.18 12.55 3.83
C THR A 49 27.64 12.83 5.24
N SER A 50 27.40 14.11 5.56
CA SER A 50 26.93 14.58 6.86
C SER A 50 25.71 15.49 6.72
N VAL A 51 24.68 15.23 7.52
CA VAL A 51 23.45 16.02 7.60
C VAL A 51 23.24 16.50 9.04
N MET A 52 23.03 17.79 9.21
CA MET A 52 22.62 18.39 10.49
C MET A 52 21.15 18.71 10.46
N VAL A 53 20.42 18.30 11.49
CA VAL A 53 19.01 18.64 11.69
C VAL A 53 18.85 19.39 13.00
N THR A 54 18.07 20.47 12.96
CA THR A 54 17.68 21.27 14.12
C THR A 54 16.17 21.31 14.24
N ALA A 55 15.65 21.29 15.47
CA ALA A 55 14.23 21.48 15.76
C ALA A 55 14.06 22.63 16.75
N VAL A 56 13.04 23.45 16.49
CA VAL A 56 12.61 24.53 17.36
C VAL A 56 11.09 24.49 17.43
N SER A 57 10.53 24.54 18.66
CA SER A 57 9.09 24.55 18.89
C SER A 57 8.70 25.69 19.81
N LYS A 58 7.70 26.49 19.40
CA LYS A 58 7.16 27.58 20.22
C LYS A 58 6.57 27.07 21.54
N THR A 59 6.52 27.92 22.53
CA THR A 59 5.97 27.60 23.87
C THR A 59 4.47 27.84 23.97
N LYS A 60 3.87 28.61 23.05
CA LYS A 60 2.44 28.89 23.01
C LYS A 60 1.79 28.10 21.89
N PRO A 61 0.61 27.48 22.10
CA PRO A 61 -0.10 26.79 21.04
C PRO A 61 -0.54 27.77 19.94
N SER A 62 -0.53 27.29 18.72
CA SER A 62 -1.02 28.00 17.53
C SER A 62 -2.51 27.74 17.34
N PRO A 63 -3.33 28.72 16.92
CA PRO A 63 -4.75 28.54 16.62
C PRO A 63 -4.98 27.81 15.29
N SER A 64 -4.17 26.83 14.97
CA SER A 64 -4.23 26.06 13.73
C SER A 64 -5.13 24.84 13.89
N GLN A 65 -5.89 24.51 12.83
CA GLN A 65 -6.70 23.28 12.77
C GLN A 65 -5.86 22.02 12.48
N PHE A 66 -4.61 22.21 12.08
CA PHE A 66 -3.65 21.15 11.80
C PHE A 66 -2.40 21.37 12.62
N MET A 67 -1.70 20.27 12.94
CA MET A 67 -0.39 20.37 13.56
C MET A 67 0.55 21.28 12.73
N PRO A 68 0.98 22.41 13.28
CA PRO A 68 1.77 23.40 12.55
C PRO A 68 3.26 23.00 12.50
N LEU A 69 3.56 21.95 11.69
CA LEU A 69 4.91 21.45 11.45
C LEU A 69 5.42 21.98 10.09
N VAL A 70 6.56 22.62 10.12
CA VAL A 70 7.32 23.05 8.94
C VAL A 70 8.62 22.27 8.88
N VAL A 71 8.84 21.55 7.78
CA VAL A 71 10.08 20.83 7.51
C VAL A 71 10.74 21.41 6.27
N ASP A 72 11.97 21.85 6.41
CA ASP A 72 12.80 22.40 5.34
C ASP A 72 14.12 21.63 5.23
N TYR A 73 14.35 20.99 4.09
CA TYR A 73 15.63 20.41 3.72
C TYR A 73 16.38 21.35 2.78
N ARG A 74 17.64 21.61 3.06
CA ARG A 74 18.50 22.51 2.30
C ARG A 74 19.79 21.82 1.87
N GLN A 75 20.05 21.92 0.57
CA GLN A 75 21.20 21.31 -0.07
C GLN A 75 22.03 22.40 -0.77
N LYS A 76 22.96 22.99 -0.04
CA LYS A 76 23.83 24.04 -0.55
C LYS A 76 24.96 23.47 -1.42
N ALA A 77 25.31 24.18 -2.48
CA ALA A 77 26.44 23.84 -3.36
C ALA A 77 27.75 23.64 -2.58
N ALA A 78 27.95 24.43 -1.52
CA ALA A 78 29.09 24.34 -0.64
C ALA A 78 29.28 22.95 0.00
N ALA A 79 28.20 22.20 0.27
CA ALA A 79 28.27 20.83 0.81
C ALA A 79 28.95 19.84 -0.15
N ALA A 80 28.89 20.14 -1.46
CA ALA A 80 29.58 19.36 -2.51
C ALA A 80 30.92 20.00 -2.92
N GLY A 81 31.43 20.98 -2.19
CA GLY A 81 32.65 21.72 -2.56
C GLY A 81 32.52 22.57 -3.82
N ARG A 82 31.29 22.98 -4.16
CA ARG A 82 31.00 23.72 -5.41
C ARG A 82 30.48 25.11 -5.15
N ILE A 83 30.65 25.98 -6.14
CA ILE A 83 30.05 27.32 -6.19
C ILE A 83 28.87 27.28 -7.15
N PRO A 84 27.71 27.87 -6.82
CA PRO A 84 26.59 27.95 -7.73
C PRO A 84 26.98 28.60 -9.06
N THR A 85 26.50 28.05 -10.17
CA THR A 85 26.88 28.46 -11.52
C THR A 85 26.07 29.66 -12.06
N ASN A 86 24.96 30.02 -11.35
CA ASN A 86 24.14 31.18 -11.75
C ASN A 86 24.87 32.52 -11.59
N TYR A 87 24.34 33.58 -12.19
CA TYR A 87 24.94 34.90 -12.18
C TYR A 87 25.25 35.43 -10.77
N LEU A 88 24.35 35.23 -9.80
CA LEU A 88 24.51 35.74 -8.44
C LEU A 88 25.45 34.86 -7.58
N ARG A 89 25.91 33.72 -8.08
CA ARG A 89 26.71 32.73 -7.32
C ARG A 89 26.11 32.37 -5.98
N ARG A 90 24.77 32.33 -5.92
CA ARG A 90 23.97 31.97 -4.73
C ARG A 90 22.89 30.96 -5.07
N GLU A 91 22.41 30.24 -4.07
CA GLU A 91 21.17 29.45 -4.16
C GLU A 91 19.97 30.39 -4.27
N LEU A 92 19.26 30.38 -5.41
CA LEU A 92 18.17 31.33 -5.72
C LEU A 92 16.78 30.86 -5.29
N GLY A 93 16.67 29.74 -4.64
CA GLY A 93 15.38 29.20 -4.22
C GLY A 93 15.51 27.75 -3.82
N THR A 94 14.37 27.12 -3.56
CA THR A 94 14.28 25.72 -3.22
C THR A 94 14.14 24.90 -4.50
N THR A 95 14.97 23.89 -4.66
CA THR A 95 14.89 22.96 -5.80
C THR A 95 13.77 21.92 -5.57
N ASP A 96 13.27 21.32 -6.64
CA ASP A 96 12.27 20.26 -6.56
C ASP A 96 12.73 19.10 -5.65
N ASN A 97 14.01 18.72 -5.76
CA ASN A 97 14.59 17.68 -4.92
C ASN A 97 14.59 18.04 -3.44
N GLU A 98 14.88 19.30 -3.09
CA GLU A 98 14.81 19.76 -1.69
C GLU A 98 13.36 19.72 -1.17
N ILE A 99 12.38 20.09 -1.99
CA ILE A 99 10.96 20.04 -1.64
C ILE A 99 10.51 18.58 -1.45
N LEU A 100 10.88 17.68 -2.36
CA LEU A 100 10.52 16.26 -2.26
C LEU A 100 11.16 15.59 -1.04
N THR A 101 12.43 15.91 -0.75
CA THR A 101 13.12 15.42 0.45
C THR A 101 12.49 15.98 1.72
N SER A 102 12.13 17.28 1.75
CA SER A 102 11.39 17.88 2.86
C SER A 102 10.05 17.16 3.13
N ARG A 103 9.32 16.78 2.08
CA ARG A 103 8.07 16.00 2.18
C ARG A 103 8.30 14.60 2.71
N LEU A 104 9.37 13.94 2.26
CA LEU A 104 9.75 12.61 2.72
C LEU A 104 10.01 12.60 4.23
N ILE A 105 10.74 13.62 4.73
CA ILE A 105 11.02 13.80 6.16
C ILE A 105 9.73 14.12 6.94
N ASP A 106 8.91 15.05 6.44
CA ASP A 106 7.64 15.46 7.07
C ASP A 106 6.71 14.24 7.26
N ARG A 107 6.52 13.43 6.21
CA ARG A 107 5.66 12.23 6.24
C ARG A 107 6.17 11.16 7.20
N SER A 108 7.47 11.08 7.40
CA SER A 108 8.07 10.15 8.36
C SER A 108 7.88 10.62 9.80
N ILE A 109 7.98 11.91 10.07
CA ILE A 109 8.05 12.47 11.42
C ILE A 109 6.67 12.90 11.95
N ARG A 110 5.80 13.46 11.11
CA ARG A 110 4.50 14.01 11.51
C ARG A 110 3.60 13.04 12.30
N PRO A 111 3.48 11.75 11.95
CA PRO A 111 2.65 10.79 12.67
C PRO A 111 3.08 10.51 14.11
N LEU A 112 4.30 10.90 14.49
CA LEU A 112 4.87 10.61 15.79
C LEU A 112 4.49 11.62 16.87
N PHE A 113 4.05 12.81 16.47
CA PHE A 113 3.59 13.81 17.41
C PHE A 113 2.30 13.37 18.09
N PRO A 114 2.19 13.55 19.40
CA PRO A 114 0.99 13.15 20.12
C PRO A 114 -0.25 13.95 19.66
N PRO A 115 -1.44 13.34 19.67
CA PRO A 115 -2.70 14.06 19.42
C PRO A 115 -2.81 15.29 20.36
N GLY A 116 -3.25 16.44 19.82
CA GLY A 116 -3.34 17.68 20.58
C GLY A 116 -2.05 18.48 20.66
N TYR A 117 -1.04 18.14 19.89
CA TYR A 117 0.21 18.93 19.80
C TYR A 117 0.07 20.04 18.76
N PHE A 118 -0.31 21.25 19.19
CA PHE A 118 -0.56 22.41 18.33
C PHE A 118 0.48 23.52 18.47
N TYR A 119 1.73 23.17 18.76
CA TYR A 119 2.81 24.14 18.86
C TYR A 119 3.51 24.30 17.48
N ASP A 120 3.70 25.56 17.05
CA ASP A 120 4.49 25.85 15.84
C ASP A 120 5.87 25.23 15.97
N THR A 121 6.16 24.24 15.12
CA THR A 121 7.42 23.49 15.16
C THR A 121 8.09 23.57 13.80
N GLN A 122 9.37 23.93 13.79
CA GLN A 122 10.20 23.95 12.60
C GLN A 122 11.35 22.95 12.72
N ILE A 123 11.51 22.13 11.70
CA ILE A 123 12.64 21.22 11.52
C ILE A 123 13.42 21.71 10.31
N LEU A 124 14.68 22.07 10.53
CA LEU A 124 15.56 22.50 9.46
C LEU A 124 16.69 21.48 9.29
N CYS A 125 16.75 20.88 8.10
CA CYS A 125 17.76 19.90 7.73
C CYS A 125 18.76 20.55 6.77
N ASN A 126 20.02 20.64 7.18
CA ASN A 126 21.10 21.20 6.38
C ASN A 126 22.10 20.10 6.01
N LEU A 127 22.32 19.93 4.71
CA LEU A 127 23.42 19.12 4.20
C LEU A 127 24.74 19.86 4.46
N LEU A 128 25.61 19.28 5.30
CA LEU A 128 26.90 19.86 5.66
C LEU A 128 28.01 19.45 4.70
N ALA A 129 28.04 18.17 4.33
CA ALA A 129 29.00 17.61 3.39
C ALA A 129 28.37 16.44 2.62
N VAL A 130 28.81 16.22 1.38
CA VAL A 130 28.37 15.09 0.54
C VAL A 130 29.56 14.52 -0.22
N ASP A 131 29.74 13.19 -0.13
CA ASP A 131 30.84 12.44 -0.77
C ASP A 131 30.52 11.96 -2.18
N GLY A 132 29.28 12.15 -2.66
CA GLY A 132 28.83 11.64 -3.94
C GLY A 132 28.51 10.13 -3.96
N ALA A 133 28.88 9.38 -2.92
CA ALA A 133 28.60 7.96 -2.79
C ALA A 133 27.31 7.65 -2.02
N ASN A 134 27.02 8.43 -1.00
CA ASN A 134 25.87 8.20 -0.10
C ASN A 134 24.75 9.22 -0.34
N ASP A 135 23.50 8.77 -0.32
CA ASP A 135 22.34 9.67 -0.42
C ASP A 135 22.00 10.27 0.94
N PRO A 136 21.83 11.61 1.03
CA PRO A 136 21.63 12.30 2.30
C PRO A 136 20.18 12.27 2.81
N ASP A 137 19.18 11.89 2.01
CA ASP A 137 17.76 11.96 2.37
C ASP A 137 17.40 11.01 3.53
N VAL A 138 17.86 9.76 3.49
CA VAL A 138 17.68 8.78 4.59
C VAL A 138 18.40 9.24 5.84
N LEU A 139 19.60 9.85 5.70
CA LEU A 139 20.33 10.41 6.83
C LEU A 139 19.59 11.58 7.48
N ALA A 140 18.91 12.40 6.68
CA ALA A 140 18.10 13.51 7.16
C ALA A 140 16.89 13.04 7.99
N ILE A 141 16.22 11.93 7.58
CA ILE A 141 15.13 11.33 8.37
C ILE A 141 15.69 10.86 9.72
N ASN A 142 16.79 10.10 9.71
CA ASN A 142 17.39 9.55 10.92
C ASN A 142 17.92 10.64 11.86
N ALA A 143 18.47 11.73 11.32
CA ALA A 143 18.91 12.87 12.10
C ALA A 143 17.74 13.65 12.72
N GLY A 144 16.63 13.79 11.98
CA GLY A 144 15.38 14.39 12.45
C GLY A 144 14.82 13.66 13.65
N GLU A 145 14.82 12.34 13.59
CA GLU A 145 14.37 11.48 14.69
C GLU A 145 15.22 11.63 15.95
N VAL A 146 16.54 11.51 15.82
CA VAL A 146 17.46 11.67 16.96
C VAL A 146 17.25 13.02 17.63
N ASN A 147 17.10 14.07 16.83
CA ASN A 147 16.86 15.42 17.31
C ASN A 147 15.60 15.54 18.17
N LEU A 148 14.51 14.95 17.75
CA LEU A 148 13.21 15.05 18.41
C LEU A 148 13.07 14.07 19.58
N SER A 149 13.77 12.94 19.56
CA SER A 149 13.87 11.99 20.69
C SER A 149 14.53 12.60 21.91
N TYR A 150 15.41 13.59 21.75
CA TYR A 150 16.08 14.29 22.85
C TYR A 150 15.15 15.16 23.70
N ARG A 151 13.96 15.53 23.22
CA ARG A 151 13.05 16.46 23.92
C ARG A 151 11.65 15.91 24.15
N ASP A 152 11.45 14.59 24.11
CA ASP A 152 10.17 13.92 24.37
C ASP A 152 8.93 14.49 23.62
N PHE A 153 9.15 14.95 22.38
CA PHE A 153 8.05 15.34 21.50
C PHE A 153 7.29 14.14 20.97
N PHE A 154 7.88 12.93 20.99
CA PHE A 154 7.37 11.74 20.34
C PHE A 154 6.90 10.65 21.29
N THR A 155 5.93 9.89 20.83
CA THR A 155 5.48 8.66 21.47
C THR A 155 6.34 7.46 21.07
N ASN A 156 6.84 7.42 19.84
CA ASN A 156 7.66 6.34 19.27
C ASN A 156 8.89 6.89 18.54
N GLN A 157 9.93 6.08 18.45
CA GLN A 157 11.13 6.39 17.66
C GLN A 157 11.02 5.73 16.29
N ILE A 158 11.52 6.40 15.26
CA ILE A 158 11.57 5.85 13.90
C ILE A 158 13.00 5.82 13.37
N CYS A 159 13.19 5.03 12.33
CA CYS A 159 14.39 5.08 11.52
C CYS A 159 14.07 4.71 10.09
N ALA A 160 14.79 5.28 9.14
CA ALA A 160 14.64 4.98 7.74
C ALA A 160 15.87 4.25 7.18
N VAL A 161 15.63 3.38 6.21
CA VAL A 161 16.65 2.77 5.37
C VAL A 161 16.21 2.81 3.91
N ARG A 162 17.20 2.83 3.00
CA ARG A 162 16.98 2.63 1.58
C ARG A 162 17.24 1.17 1.23
N VAL A 163 16.42 0.60 0.36
CA VAL A 163 16.62 -0.76 -0.18
C VAL A 163 16.66 -0.66 -1.71
N GLY A 164 17.71 -1.19 -2.30
CA GLY A 164 17.87 -1.38 -3.74
C GLY A 164 17.80 -2.84 -4.11
N MET A 165 17.56 -3.14 -5.39
CA MET A 165 17.60 -4.50 -5.93
C MET A 165 18.47 -4.51 -7.18
N VAL A 166 19.62 -5.18 -7.10
CA VAL A 166 20.61 -5.32 -8.18
C VAL A 166 20.75 -6.79 -8.52
N ASN A 167 20.49 -7.16 -9.77
CA ASN A 167 20.55 -8.56 -10.23
C ASN A 167 19.73 -9.55 -9.38
N GLY A 168 18.58 -9.09 -8.82
CA GLY A 168 17.73 -9.91 -7.96
C GLY A 168 18.16 -9.93 -6.48
N GLU A 169 19.32 -9.38 -6.13
CA GLU A 169 19.79 -9.29 -4.73
C GLU A 169 19.38 -7.96 -4.08
N LEU A 170 18.92 -8.03 -2.83
CA LEU A 170 18.53 -6.86 -2.06
C LEU A 170 19.73 -6.25 -1.32
N LEU A 171 19.97 -4.97 -1.57
CA LEU A 171 21.01 -4.18 -0.93
C LEU A 171 20.38 -3.14 0.00
N VAL A 172 20.87 -3.04 1.24
CA VAL A 172 20.39 -2.05 2.22
C VAL A 172 21.36 -0.88 2.28
N ASN A 173 20.83 0.34 2.17
CA ASN A 173 21.59 1.58 2.03
C ASN A 173 22.67 1.51 0.92
N PRO A 174 22.31 1.11 -0.31
CA PRO A 174 23.26 1.02 -1.40
C PRO A 174 23.90 2.37 -1.71
N THR A 175 25.07 2.34 -2.31
CA THR A 175 25.73 3.52 -2.87
C THR A 175 24.99 4.03 -4.11
N ARG A 176 25.24 5.28 -4.51
CA ARG A 176 24.67 5.83 -5.74
C ARG A 176 25.08 5.05 -6.98
N ALA A 177 26.30 4.51 -7.01
CA ALA A 177 26.76 3.67 -8.11
C ALA A 177 25.96 2.38 -8.20
N GLU A 178 25.70 1.70 -7.08
CA GLU A 178 24.84 0.52 -7.00
C GLU A 178 23.39 0.84 -7.34
N MET A 179 22.88 2.00 -6.88
CA MET A 179 21.53 2.46 -7.21
C MET A 179 21.33 2.78 -8.69
N ALA A 180 22.37 3.13 -9.42
CA ALA A 180 22.29 3.39 -10.87
C ALA A 180 21.92 2.13 -11.68
N SER A 181 22.25 0.94 -11.16
CA SER A 181 21.92 -0.38 -11.75
C SER A 181 20.75 -1.07 -11.07
N SER A 182 20.12 -0.43 -10.06
CA SER A 182 19.05 -1.03 -9.27
C SER A 182 17.69 -0.89 -9.97
N SER A 183 16.95 -2.00 -10.04
CA SER A 183 15.55 -2.03 -10.50
C SER A 183 14.55 -1.56 -9.44
N LEU A 184 14.97 -1.37 -8.19
CA LEU A 184 14.14 -0.92 -7.07
C LEU A 184 14.83 0.20 -6.30
N ASN A 185 14.11 1.29 -6.05
CA ASN A 185 14.50 2.33 -5.11
C ASN A 185 13.39 2.46 -4.08
N LEU A 186 13.58 1.83 -2.94
CA LEU A 186 12.59 1.75 -1.85
C LEU A 186 13.15 2.43 -0.61
N ILE A 187 12.44 3.40 -0.06
CA ILE A 187 12.71 3.98 1.26
C ILE A 187 11.61 3.54 2.21
N VAL A 188 12.02 2.97 3.34
CA VAL A 188 11.11 2.52 4.40
C VAL A 188 11.50 3.21 5.70
N ALA A 189 10.54 3.92 6.31
CA ALA A 189 10.65 4.40 7.69
C ALA A 189 9.86 3.44 8.60
N GLY A 190 10.58 2.81 9.52
CA GLY A 190 10.03 1.86 10.49
C GLY A 190 9.99 2.45 11.89
N ALA A 191 9.02 1.98 12.70
CA ALA A 191 8.87 2.23 14.13
C ALA A 191 9.17 0.95 14.94
N PRO A 192 9.26 1.01 16.27
CA PRO A 192 9.46 -0.17 17.13
C PRO A 192 8.45 -1.27 16.85
N SER A 193 8.78 -2.51 17.22
CA SER A 193 7.94 -3.70 17.02
C SER A 193 7.64 -4.00 15.54
N SER A 194 8.58 -3.69 14.64
CA SER A 194 8.47 -3.94 13.19
C SER A 194 7.28 -3.25 12.53
N GLN A 195 6.89 -2.10 13.04
CA GLN A 195 5.86 -1.25 12.45
C GLN A 195 6.43 -0.36 11.35
N VAL A 196 5.57 0.08 10.44
CA VAL A 196 5.89 0.96 9.31
C VAL A 196 5.19 2.31 9.49
N VAL A 197 5.91 3.40 9.23
CA VAL A 197 5.37 4.76 9.30
C VAL A 197 5.28 5.40 7.90
N MET A 198 6.25 5.12 7.04
CA MET A 198 6.27 5.68 5.69
C MET A 198 6.96 4.70 4.73
N ILE A 199 6.42 4.60 3.53
CA ILE A 199 7.07 3.92 2.40
C ILE A 199 7.03 4.86 1.19
N GLU A 200 8.14 4.93 0.47
CA GLU A 200 8.20 5.54 -0.85
C GLU A 200 9.08 4.68 -1.76
N ALA A 201 8.54 4.32 -2.93
CA ALA A 201 9.25 3.49 -3.87
C ALA A 201 9.07 3.93 -5.31
N SER A 202 10.11 3.70 -6.11
CA SER A 202 10.04 3.58 -7.56
C SER A 202 10.68 2.26 -7.98
N ALA A 203 10.07 1.56 -8.93
CA ALA A 203 10.47 0.22 -9.33
C ALA A 203 10.34 0.00 -10.84
N GLU A 204 11.20 -0.81 -11.43
CA GLU A 204 11.15 -1.19 -12.84
C GLU A 204 10.35 -2.50 -13.00
N ASN A 205 9.00 -2.45 -12.84
CA ASN A 205 8.10 -3.61 -12.92
C ASN A 205 8.50 -4.77 -11.98
N VAL A 206 8.80 -4.45 -10.72
CA VAL A 206 9.18 -5.44 -9.71
C VAL A 206 7.97 -6.27 -9.30
N LEU A 207 8.13 -7.58 -9.24
CA LEU A 207 7.08 -8.50 -8.82
C LEU A 207 6.62 -8.22 -7.40
N GLN A 208 5.33 -8.42 -7.13
CA GLN A 208 4.75 -8.17 -5.81
C GLN A 208 5.48 -8.93 -4.69
N GLN A 209 5.88 -10.18 -4.94
CA GLN A 209 6.56 -11.02 -3.94
C GLN A 209 7.93 -10.43 -3.57
N ASP A 210 8.72 -10.02 -4.57
CA ASP A 210 10.04 -9.43 -4.37
C ASP A 210 9.93 -8.06 -3.70
N PHE A 211 8.92 -7.27 -4.08
CA PHE A 211 8.63 -6.00 -3.45
C PHE A 211 8.25 -6.18 -1.97
N CYS A 212 7.37 -7.11 -1.65
CA CYS A 212 7.01 -7.46 -0.27
C CYS A 212 8.23 -7.95 0.54
N HIS A 213 9.12 -8.71 -0.11
CA HIS A 213 10.37 -9.15 0.51
C HIS A 213 11.30 -7.98 0.81
N ALA A 214 11.46 -7.04 -0.13
CA ALA A 214 12.25 -5.82 0.06
C ALA A 214 11.74 -4.96 1.22
N VAL A 215 10.42 -4.79 1.35
CA VAL A 215 9.81 -4.08 2.49
C VAL A 215 10.13 -4.77 3.81
N LYS A 216 10.00 -6.10 3.89
CA LYS A 216 10.33 -6.89 5.10
C LYS A 216 11.81 -6.73 5.49
N VAL A 217 12.72 -6.79 4.51
CA VAL A 217 14.16 -6.58 4.73
C VAL A 217 14.41 -5.16 5.23
N GLY A 218 13.81 -4.13 4.61
CA GLY A 218 13.91 -2.75 5.06
C GLY A 218 13.48 -2.58 6.52
N VAL A 219 12.28 -3.06 6.87
CA VAL A 219 11.75 -2.98 8.24
C VAL A 219 12.66 -3.71 9.25
N LYS A 220 13.20 -4.87 8.90
CA LYS A 220 14.15 -5.59 9.77
C LYS A 220 15.39 -4.75 10.09
N HIS A 221 15.93 -4.05 9.09
CA HIS A 221 17.12 -3.24 9.27
C HIS A 221 16.84 -1.92 10.03
N THR A 222 15.64 -1.33 9.90
CA THR A 222 15.27 -0.18 10.73
C THR A 222 15.26 -0.51 12.22
N GLN A 223 14.83 -1.72 12.62
CA GLN A 223 14.81 -2.13 14.04
C GLN A 223 16.19 -2.08 14.68
N GLN A 224 17.24 -2.38 13.94
CA GLN A 224 18.61 -2.35 14.46
C GLN A 224 19.06 -0.93 14.83
N ILE A 225 18.71 0.05 13.97
CA ILE A 225 19.07 1.45 14.20
C ILE A 225 18.18 2.04 15.32
N ILE A 226 16.89 1.71 15.33
CA ILE A 226 15.94 2.11 16.38
C ILE A 226 16.45 1.65 17.76
N HIS A 227 16.90 0.40 17.86
CA HIS A 227 17.44 -0.12 19.13
C HIS A 227 18.63 0.70 19.64
N ALA A 228 19.52 1.09 18.74
CA ALA A 228 20.66 1.95 19.10
C ALA A 228 20.22 3.35 19.55
N ILE A 229 19.24 3.97 18.88
CA ILE A 229 18.67 5.27 19.26
C ILE A 229 17.96 5.16 20.61
N GLN A 230 17.24 4.08 20.89
CA GLN A 230 16.59 3.83 22.18
C GLN A 230 17.58 3.73 23.33
N GLN A 231 18.71 3.05 23.11
CA GLN A 231 19.77 2.96 24.09
C GLN A 231 20.33 4.35 24.44
N LEU A 232 20.50 5.19 23.43
CA LEU A 232 20.94 6.57 23.55
C LEU A 232 19.95 7.44 24.33
N ALA A 233 18.66 7.34 24.03
CA ALA A 233 17.61 8.12 24.68
C ALA A 233 17.44 7.76 26.17
N ARG A 234 17.68 6.51 26.58
CA ARG A 234 17.60 6.06 28.00
C ARG A 234 18.66 6.67 28.88
N GLU A 235 19.80 7.08 28.34
CA GLU A 235 20.87 7.69 29.09
C GLU A 235 20.62 9.18 29.41
N GLN A 236 19.60 9.78 28.81
CA GLN A 236 19.25 11.18 29.03
C GLN A 236 17.91 11.32 29.75
N LYS A 237 17.93 12.04 30.89
CA LYS A 237 16.71 12.39 31.65
C LYS A 237 16.06 13.63 30.99
N VAL A 238 14.92 13.50 30.35
CA VAL A 238 14.22 14.59 29.68
C VAL A 238 12.80 14.78 30.26
N THR A 239 12.32 16.01 30.33
CA THR A 239 10.98 16.38 30.83
C THR A 239 9.97 16.50 29.67
N LYS A 240 8.86 15.75 29.74
CA LYS A 240 7.81 15.70 28.71
C LYS A 240 6.91 16.95 28.73
N ARG A 241 6.53 17.47 27.55
CA ARG A 241 5.45 18.44 27.40
C ARG A 241 4.10 17.73 27.38
N THR A 242 3.12 18.25 28.12
CA THR A 242 1.76 17.70 28.16
C THR A 242 0.93 18.22 26.98
N PRO A 243 0.25 17.36 26.21
CA PRO A 243 -0.66 17.78 25.15
C PRO A 243 -1.89 18.52 25.72
N VAL A 244 -2.54 19.34 24.89
CA VAL A 244 -3.76 20.04 25.23
C VAL A 244 -4.91 19.04 25.42
N LYS A 245 -5.76 19.25 26.44
CA LYS A 245 -6.93 18.41 26.68
C LYS A 245 -8.01 18.67 25.63
N ILE A 246 -8.48 17.62 24.98
CA ILE A 246 -9.60 17.68 24.03
C ILE A 246 -10.92 17.43 24.77
N LEU A 247 -11.92 18.28 24.54
CA LEU A 247 -13.27 18.13 25.11
C LEU A 247 -13.99 16.95 24.45
N ARG A 248 -14.61 16.06 25.23
CA ARG A 248 -15.39 14.95 24.68
C ARG A 248 -16.84 15.33 24.47
N LEU A 249 -17.31 15.29 23.22
CA LEU A 249 -18.67 15.58 22.80
C LEU A 249 -19.51 14.29 22.69
N ARG A 250 -20.84 14.40 22.91
CA ARG A 250 -21.77 13.26 22.85
C ARG A 250 -22.86 13.36 21.77
N LYS A 251 -22.76 14.25 20.78
CA LYS A 251 -23.82 14.42 19.76
C LYS A 251 -23.51 13.61 18.49
N MET A 252 -23.93 12.33 18.49
CA MET A 252 -23.65 11.39 17.40
C MET A 252 -24.65 11.43 16.23
N LYS A 253 -25.97 11.68 16.47
CA LYS A 253 -27.02 11.37 15.49
C LYS A 253 -27.02 12.21 14.21
N ARG A 254 -26.72 13.51 14.28
CA ARG A 254 -26.77 14.41 13.10
C ARG A 254 -25.64 14.12 12.12
N ILE A 255 -24.41 13.95 12.61
CA ILE A 255 -23.24 13.63 11.78
C ILE A 255 -23.39 12.24 11.15
N TYR A 256 -23.91 11.28 11.93
CA TYR A 256 -24.18 9.93 11.43
C TYR A 256 -25.18 9.96 10.26
N ALA A 257 -26.27 10.75 10.37
CA ALA A 257 -27.25 10.89 9.29
C ALA A 257 -26.62 11.40 7.99
N VAL A 258 -25.69 12.38 8.06
CA VAL A 258 -24.97 12.88 6.87
C VAL A 258 -24.06 11.82 6.25
N PHE A 259 -23.37 11.01 7.06
CA PHE A 259 -22.49 9.94 6.55
C PHE A 259 -23.27 8.74 5.98
N THR A 260 -24.51 8.54 6.33
CA THR A 260 -25.36 7.44 5.85
C THR A 260 -26.34 7.87 4.76
N ASP A 261 -26.38 9.14 4.41
CA ASP A 261 -27.14 9.64 3.26
C ASP A 261 -26.30 9.54 1.99
N TYR A 262 -26.54 8.49 1.22
CA TYR A 262 -25.81 8.19 -0.02
C TYR A 262 -26.23 9.07 -1.21
N THR A 263 -27.18 9.97 -1.03
CA THR A 263 -27.58 10.95 -2.06
C THR A 263 -26.62 12.13 -2.14
N HIS A 264 -25.81 12.33 -1.11
CA HIS A 264 -24.82 13.40 -1.07
C HIS A 264 -23.63 13.11 -2.02
N ASP A 265 -23.33 14.11 -2.85
CA ASP A 265 -22.04 14.24 -3.49
C ASP A 265 -20.98 14.82 -2.53
N LYS A 266 -19.76 15.13 -3.02
CA LYS A 266 -18.70 15.73 -2.19
C LYS A 266 -19.16 17.07 -1.62
N ILE A 267 -19.65 17.97 -2.48
CA ILE A 267 -19.96 19.36 -2.13
C ILE A 267 -21.11 19.43 -1.13
N SER A 268 -22.22 18.77 -1.44
CA SER A 268 -23.40 18.75 -0.57
C SER A 268 -23.13 18.07 0.78
N ARG A 269 -22.26 17.05 0.81
CA ARG A 269 -21.84 16.42 2.08
C ARG A 269 -20.98 17.35 2.91
N ASP A 270 -20.00 18.01 2.30
CA ASP A 270 -19.12 18.97 3.00
C ASP A 270 -19.93 20.15 3.54
N GLU A 271 -20.91 20.67 2.79
CA GLU A 271 -21.84 21.71 3.25
C GLU A 271 -22.70 21.22 4.42
N ALA A 272 -23.27 20.01 4.34
CA ALA A 272 -24.09 19.43 5.41
C ALA A 272 -23.26 19.24 6.70
N ILE A 273 -22.02 18.72 6.60
CA ILE A 273 -21.11 18.58 7.75
C ILE A 273 -20.76 19.95 8.33
N ASN A 274 -20.48 20.94 7.47
CA ASN A 274 -20.13 22.29 7.91
C ASN A 274 -21.29 22.96 8.64
N LYS A 275 -22.52 22.78 8.17
CA LYS A 275 -23.74 23.27 8.86
C LYS A 275 -23.85 22.68 10.26
N VAL A 276 -23.71 21.36 10.40
CA VAL A 276 -23.74 20.69 11.71
C VAL A 276 -22.59 21.17 12.60
N ARG A 277 -21.42 21.46 12.03
CA ARG A 277 -20.27 22.02 12.74
C ARG A 277 -20.61 23.39 13.34
N LEU A 278 -21.12 24.34 12.53
CA LEU A 278 -21.46 25.68 12.96
C LEU A 278 -22.52 25.66 14.08
N GLU A 279 -23.58 24.89 13.91
CA GLU A 279 -24.62 24.72 14.95
C GLU A 279 -24.04 24.14 16.26
N THR A 280 -23.06 23.23 16.14
CA THR A 280 -22.38 22.64 17.31
C THR A 280 -21.42 23.62 17.97
N GLU A 281 -20.73 24.46 17.21
CA GLU A 281 -19.85 25.51 17.73
C GLU A 281 -20.64 26.57 18.53
N GLU A 282 -21.80 27.00 18.04
CA GLU A 282 -22.67 27.93 18.74
C GLU A 282 -23.17 27.36 20.08
N GLU A 283 -23.70 26.14 20.07
CA GLU A 283 -24.15 25.46 21.29
C GLU A 283 -23.03 25.24 22.33
N LEU A 284 -21.79 25.01 21.87
CA LEU A 284 -20.64 24.79 22.74
C LEU A 284 -20.11 26.10 23.33
N LYS A 285 -20.12 27.19 22.55
CA LYS A 285 -19.77 28.53 23.06
C LYS A 285 -20.68 28.95 24.19
N GLU A 286 -21.99 28.65 24.09
CA GLU A 286 -22.95 28.93 25.17
C GLU A 286 -22.66 28.09 26.44
N LYS A 287 -22.31 26.82 26.28
CA LYS A 287 -22.06 25.88 27.39
C LYS A 287 -20.68 26.01 28.02
N PHE A 288 -19.70 26.39 27.24
CA PHE A 288 -18.28 26.49 27.62
C PHE A 288 -17.69 27.84 27.19
N PRO A 289 -18.08 28.95 27.76
CA PRO A 289 -17.62 30.27 27.34
C PRO A 289 -16.11 30.52 27.55
N GLN A 290 -15.44 29.65 28.29
CA GLN A 290 -13.99 29.69 28.53
C GLN A 290 -13.17 28.86 27.56
N ALA A 291 -13.82 28.04 26.69
CA ALA A 291 -13.10 27.20 25.73
C ALA A 291 -12.59 28.02 24.56
N GLU A 292 -11.37 27.78 24.17
CA GLU A 292 -10.78 28.40 22.96
C GLU A 292 -11.48 27.87 21.69
N PRO A 293 -11.70 28.70 20.66
CA PRO A 293 -12.40 28.31 19.43
C PRO A 293 -11.79 27.06 18.76
N PHE A 294 -10.48 26.90 18.80
CA PHE A 294 -9.79 25.76 18.20
C PHE A 294 -10.07 24.44 18.97
N GLU A 295 -10.28 24.49 20.29
CA GLU A 295 -10.59 23.30 21.11
C GLU A 295 -11.98 22.76 20.75
N VAL A 296 -12.92 23.66 20.45
CA VAL A 296 -14.28 23.29 20.02
C VAL A 296 -14.25 22.62 18.65
N ILE A 297 -13.53 23.22 17.69
CA ILE A 297 -13.38 22.66 16.33
C ILE A 297 -12.72 21.29 16.38
N GLU A 298 -11.64 21.14 17.15
CA GLU A 298 -10.92 19.87 17.25
C GLU A 298 -11.77 18.78 17.93
N SER A 299 -12.59 19.18 18.91
CA SER A 299 -13.56 18.27 19.53
C SER A 299 -14.61 17.78 18.55
N PHE A 300 -15.09 18.64 17.65
CA PHE A 300 -16.01 18.28 16.58
C PHE A 300 -15.33 17.33 15.57
N ASN A 301 -14.10 17.64 15.14
CA ASN A 301 -13.33 16.81 14.22
C ASN A 301 -13.08 15.40 14.79
N THR A 302 -12.72 15.33 16.08
CA THR A 302 -12.52 14.06 16.79
C THR A 302 -13.80 13.23 16.82
N LEU A 303 -14.95 13.87 17.13
CA LEU A 303 -16.25 13.20 17.14
C LEU A 303 -16.65 12.71 15.74
N SER A 304 -16.47 13.54 14.71
CA SER A 304 -16.76 13.17 13.32
C SER A 304 -15.92 11.97 12.87
N LYS A 305 -14.64 11.98 13.24
CA LYS A 305 -13.72 10.88 12.98
C LYS A 305 -14.16 9.59 13.70
N GLU A 306 -14.61 9.67 14.93
CA GLU A 306 -15.10 8.51 15.69
C GLU A 306 -16.38 7.92 15.08
N ILE A 307 -17.33 8.75 14.67
CA ILE A 307 -18.58 8.32 14.03
C ILE A 307 -18.30 7.63 12.71
N PHE A 308 -17.47 8.26 11.86
CA PHE A 308 -17.08 7.67 10.57
C PHE A 308 -16.37 6.32 10.75
N ARG A 309 -15.45 6.21 11.71
CA ARG A 309 -14.76 4.95 12.02
C ARG A 309 -15.73 3.85 12.44
N ASN A 310 -16.69 4.18 13.30
CA ASN A 310 -17.70 3.22 13.77
C ASN A 310 -18.59 2.73 12.61
N LEU A 311 -18.94 3.61 11.66
CA LEU A 311 -19.67 3.24 10.46
C LEU A 311 -18.89 2.19 9.63
N VAL A 312 -17.63 2.45 9.33
CA VAL A 312 -16.82 1.55 8.51
C VAL A 312 -16.47 0.24 9.22
N LEU A 313 -16.10 0.30 10.52
CA LEU A 313 -15.64 -0.86 11.27
C LEU A 313 -16.77 -1.82 11.66
N ASN A 314 -17.95 -1.29 12.01
CA ASN A 314 -19.06 -2.06 12.56
C ASN A 314 -20.13 -2.40 11.51
N GLU A 315 -20.41 -1.49 10.57
CA GLU A 315 -21.47 -1.65 9.58
C GLU A 315 -20.96 -2.06 8.22
N TYR A 316 -19.61 -2.07 8.00
CA TYR A 316 -18.95 -2.42 6.74
C TYR A 316 -19.43 -1.58 5.56
N ARG A 317 -19.83 -0.33 5.80
CA ARG A 317 -20.34 0.59 4.80
C ARG A 317 -19.46 1.83 4.67
N ARG A 318 -19.40 2.34 3.45
CA ARG A 318 -18.72 3.59 3.11
C ARG A 318 -19.75 4.72 3.00
N CYS A 319 -19.29 5.97 3.09
CA CYS A 319 -20.19 7.13 3.04
C CYS A 319 -20.84 7.40 1.67
N ASP A 320 -20.43 6.66 0.63
CA ASP A 320 -21.07 6.65 -0.70
C ASP A 320 -21.82 5.35 -0.99
N GLY A 321 -21.99 4.48 0.01
CA GLY A 321 -22.73 3.21 -0.11
C GLY A 321 -21.97 2.06 -0.75
N ARG A 322 -20.74 2.29 -1.26
CA ARG A 322 -19.92 1.21 -1.85
C ARG A 322 -19.47 0.18 -0.81
N GLU A 323 -19.17 -1.03 -1.28
CA GLU A 323 -18.44 -2.03 -0.51
C GLU A 323 -16.98 -1.58 -0.28
N LEU A 324 -16.31 -2.18 0.71
CA LEU A 324 -14.96 -1.78 1.10
C LEU A 324 -13.93 -1.90 -0.04
N THR A 325 -14.10 -2.89 -0.91
CA THR A 325 -13.23 -3.13 -2.08
C THR A 325 -13.76 -2.55 -3.38
N GLY A 326 -14.93 -1.88 -3.36
CA GLY A 326 -15.59 -1.35 -4.54
C GLY A 326 -14.84 -0.16 -5.17
N LEU A 327 -14.67 -0.19 -6.49
CA LEU A 327 -14.17 0.93 -7.29
C LEU A 327 -15.31 1.86 -7.72
N ARG A 328 -15.02 3.15 -7.88
CA ARG A 328 -15.92 4.10 -8.55
C ARG A 328 -15.97 3.84 -10.06
N ASN A 329 -17.04 4.25 -10.69
CA ASN A 329 -17.16 4.15 -12.15
C ASN A 329 -16.00 4.87 -12.85
N ILE A 330 -15.42 4.23 -13.86
CA ILE A 330 -14.31 4.75 -14.64
C ILE A 330 -14.80 5.09 -16.03
N SER A 331 -14.41 6.27 -16.52
CA SER A 331 -14.59 6.72 -17.91
C SER A 331 -13.25 7.21 -18.45
N CYS A 332 -12.97 6.90 -19.71
CA CYS A 332 -11.72 7.25 -20.37
C CYS A 332 -12.01 7.70 -21.80
N ASP A 333 -11.56 8.90 -22.14
CA ASP A 333 -11.64 9.46 -23.49
C ASP A 333 -10.22 9.82 -23.97
N VAL A 334 -9.91 9.55 -25.22
CA VAL A 334 -8.61 9.84 -25.85
C VAL A 334 -8.80 10.63 -27.15
N ASP A 335 -7.73 11.13 -27.74
CA ASP A 335 -7.75 11.90 -28.99
C ASP A 335 -8.66 13.15 -28.91
N LEU A 336 -8.62 13.86 -27.78
CA LEU A 336 -9.52 14.99 -27.53
C LEU A 336 -9.18 16.23 -28.34
N PHE A 337 -7.87 16.50 -28.55
CA PHE A 337 -7.40 17.72 -29.19
C PHE A 337 -6.33 17.43 -30.25
N LYS A 338 -6.69 17.60 -31.50
CA LYS A 338 -5.85 17.30 -32.69
C LYS A 338 -4.46 17.99 -32.73
N PRO A 339 -4.25 19.20 -32.19
CA PRO A 339 -2.93 19.83 -32.22
C PRO A 339 -1.91 19.20 -31.25
N LEU A 340 -2.36 18.35 -30.30
CA LEU A 340 -1.49 17.66 -29.34
C LEU A 340 -1.00 16.34 -29.95
N HIS A 341 0.16 15.86 -29.46
CA HIS A 341 0.65 14.54 -29.85
C HIS A 341 -0.20 13.41 -29.26
N GLY A 342 -0.73 13.61 -28.05
CA GLY A 342 -1.72 12.75 -27.43
C GLY A 342 -2.45 13.46 -26.31
N SER A 343 -3.69 13.12 -26.08
CA SER A 343 -4.55 13.71 -25.06
C SER A 343 -5.52 12.69 -24.49
N ALA A 344 -5.74 12.72 -23.17
CA ALA A 344 -6.69 11.83 -22.52
C ALA A 344 -7.44 12.53 -21.40
N LEU A 345 -8.70 12.18 -21.23
CA LEU A 345 -9.51 12.49 -20.07
C LEU A 345 -9.75 11.20 -19.30
N PHE A 346 -9.25 11.14 -18.09
CA PHE A 346 -9.49 10.04 -17.19
C PHE A 346 -10.41 10.49 -16.06
N GLN A 347 -11.51 9.79 -15.87
CA GLN A 347 -12.46 10.06 -14.80
C GLN A 347 -12.73 8.81 -13.98
N ARG A 348 -12.75 8.97 -12.64
CA ARG A 348 -13.10 7.93 -11.69
C ARG A 348 -14.04 8.54 -10.64
N GLY A 349 -15.35 8.32 -10.83
CA GLY A 349 -16.40 9.02 -10.09
C GLY A 349 -16.21 10.53 -10.21
N GLN A 350 -16.13 11.24 -9.08
CA GLN A 350 -15.89 12.69 -8.99
C GLN A 350 -14.39 13.05 -8.92
N THR A 351 -13.52 12.28 -9.57
CA THR A 351 -12.10 12.63 -9.77
C THR A 351 -11.80 12.56 -11.24
N GLN A 352 -11.55 13.72 -11.85
CA GLN A 352 -11.32 13.88 -13.28
C GLN A 352 -9.97 14.54 -13.51
N VAL A 353 -9.17 13.98 -14.42
CA VAL A 353 -7.85 14.49 -14.79
C VAL A 353 -7.74 14.54 -16.31
N TYR A 354 -7.44 15.71 -16.82
CA TYR A 354 -7.04 15.91 -18.20
C TYR A 354 -5.53 15.75 -18.32
N THR A 355 -5.06 14.99 -19.30
CA THR A 355 -3.64 14.76 -19.56
C THR A 355 -3.32 15.07 -21.03
N ALA A 356 -2.26 15.83 -21.22
CA ALA A 356 -1.72 16.14 -22.54
C ALA A 356 -0.28 15.66 -22.65
N SER A 357 0.06 15.00 -23.76
CA SER A 357 1.40 14.54 -24.07
C SER A 357 1.97 15.34 -25.23
N VAL A 358 3.17 15.89 -25.03
CA VAL A 358 3.91 16.63 -26.04
C VAL A 358 5.34 16.13 -26.07
N TYR A 359 5.91 15.92 -27.26
CA TYR A 359 7.32 15.57 -27.39
C TYR A 359 8.07 16.53 -28.33
N GLN A 360 9.36 16.68 -28.02
CA GLN A 360 10.28 17.54 -28.72
C GLN A 360 11.60 16.81 -28.95
N HIS A 361 12.35 17.23 -29.98
CA HIS A 361 13.62 16.60 -30.34
C HIS A 361 14.64 16.66 -29.18
N LEU A 362 15.47 15.61 -29.01
CA LEU A 362 16.45 15.47 -27.92
C LEU A 362 17.46 16.64 -27.83
N HIS A 363 17.75 17.37 -28.92
CA HIS A 363 18.67 18.53 -28.91
C HIS A 363 18.16 19.73 -28.07
N SER A 364 16.91 19.72 -27.62
CA SER A 364 16.35 20.77 -26.76
C SER A 364 16.21 20.31 -25.28
N CYS A 365 16.81 19.17 -24.90
CA CYS A 365 16.81 18.75 -23.52
C CYS A 365 17.60 19.69 -22.63
N ASP A 366 16.93 20.34 -21.69
CA ASP A 366 17.60 21.06 -20.62
C ASP A 366 18.29 20.02 -19.70
N ALA A 367 19.62 20.13 -19.68
CA ALA A 367 20.41 19.32 -18.74
C ALA A 367 20.05 19.68 -17.30
N CYS A 368 19.43 18.77 -16.59
CA CYS A 368 19.10 18.97 -15.18
C CYS A 368 20.38 18.86 -14.34
N ILE A 369 20.85 20.00 -13.83
CA ILE A 369 22.05 20.05 -12.98
C ILE A 369 21.65 19.72 -11.55
N SER A 370 22.01 18.52 -11.09
CA SER A 370 21.94 18.17 -9.67
C SER A 370 23.28 18.48 -9.01
N PHE A 371 23.28 19.23 -7.91
CA PHE A 371 24.49 19.53 -7.14
C PHE A 371 25.22 18.28 -6.65
N CYS A 372 24.47 17.19 -6.42
CA CYS A 372 25.04 15.94 -5.90
C CYS A 372 25.40 14.91 -6.96
N SER A 373 24.75 14.91 -8.14
CA SER A 373 24.90 13.86 -9.17
C SER A 373 25.38 14.37 -10.54
N GLY A 374 25.68 15.68 -10.67
CA GLY A 374 26.11 16.26 -11.93
C GLY A 374 24.97 16.49 -12.93
N ILE A 375 25.33 16.56 -14.22
CA ILE A 375 24.37 16.75 -15.32
C ILE A 375 23.68 15.41 -15.59
N LYS A 376 22.35 15.37 -15.55
CA LYS A 376 21.54 14.23 -16.00
C LYS A 376 20.61 14.71 -17.10
N ASP A 377 20.58 13.99 -18.20
CA ASP A 377 19.59 14.20 -19.25
C ASP A 377 18.23 13.72 -18.75
N LYS A 378 17.23 14.58 -18.77
CA LYS A 378 15.86 14.26 -18.39
C LYS A 378 15.00 14.17 -19.65
N ASN A 379 14.84 12.95 -20.18
CA ASN A 379 14.08 12.68 -21.41
C ASN A 379 12.59 12.46 -21.18
N PHE A 380 12.14 12.37 -19.92
CA PHE A 380 10.72 12.27 -19.55
C PHE A 380 10.44 13.13 -18.32
N MET A 381 9.35 13.88 -18.37
CA MET A 381 8.86 14.70 -17.25
C MET A 381 7.34 14.71 -17.20
N LEU A 382 6.80 14.75 -15.98
CA LEU A 382 5.37 14.92 -15.74
C LEU A 382 5.13 16.13 -14.85
N HIS A 383 4.39 17.10 -15.36
CA HIS A 383 3.94 18.28 -14.62
C HIS A 383 2.49 18.10 -14.21
N TYR A 384 2.24 18.20 -12.91
CA TYR A 384 0.93 18.05 -12.31
C TYR A 384 0.45 19.41 -11.81
N GLU A 385 -0.77 19.76 -12.16
CA GLU A 385 -1.43 21.00 -11.78
C GLU A 385 -2.73 20.70 -11.03
N PHE A 386 -2.97 21.42 -9.94
CA PHE A 386 -4.17 21.29 -9.11
C PHE A 386 -4.82 22.66 -8.92
N PRO A 387 -5.60 23.13 -9.89
CA PRO A 387 -6.28 24.41 -9.80
C PRO A 387 -7.31 24.44 -8.67
N PRO A 388 -7.58 25.62 -8.06
CA PRO A 388 -8.56 25.75 -6.99
C PRO A 388 -9.97 25.31 -7.38
N TYR A 389 -10.37 25.48 -8.63
CA TYR A 389 -11.69 25.06 -9.11
C TYR A 389 -11.93 23.54 -9.02
N ALA A 390 -10.86 22.73 -8.99
CA ALA A 390 -10.99 21.28 -8.84
C ALA A 390 -11.64 20.84 -7.52
N THR A 391 -11.68 21.74 -6.52
CA THR A 391 -12.34 21.54 -5.22
C THR A 391 -13.42 22.59 -4.95
N ASN A 392 -13.86 23.33 -5.96
CA ASN A 392 -14.80 24.45 -5.85
C ASN A 392 -14.31 25.58 -4.91
N GLU A 393 -13.00 25.86 -4.96
CA GLU A 393 -12.37 26.92 -4.17
C GLU A 393 -11.91 28.07 -5.05
N THR A 394 -11.72 29.24 -4.44
CA THR A 394 -11.07 30.38 -5.07
C THR A 394 -9.66 30.55 -4.53
N GLY A 395 -8.68 30.76 -5.39
CA GLY A 395 -7.30 30.91 -4.97
C GLY A 395 -6.42 31.50 -6.06
N LYS A 396 -5.18 31.85 -5.69
CA LYS A 396 -4.16 32.29 -6.66
C LYS A 396 -3.56 31.08 -7.35
N MET A 397 -3.55 31.09 -8.67
CA MET A 397 -2.72 30.16 -9.45
C MET A 397 -1.30 30.75 -9.58
N GLY A 398 -0.30 29.91 -9.37
CA GLY A 398 1.10 30.26 -9.56
C GLY A 398 1.94 30.16 -8.29
N GLY A 399 3.18 29.72 -8.47
CA GLY A 399 4.15 29.38 -7.43
C GLY A 399 4.32 27.90 -7.24
N LEU A 400 5.51 27.47 -6.80
CA LEU A 400 5.84 26.08 -6.55
C LEU A 400 5.02 25.55 -5.34
N ASN A 401 4.01 24.75 -5.64
CA ASN A 401 3.19 24.11 -4.60
C ASN A 401 3.80 22.73 -4.23
N ARG A 402 4.15 22.57 -2.95
CA ARG A 402 4.74 21.32 -2.42
C ARG A 402 3.86 20.08 -2.71
N ARG A 403 2.53 20.23 -2.72
CA ARG A 403 1.59 19.16 -3.03
C ARG A 403 1.65 18.76 -4.49
N GLU A 404 1.65 19.75 -5.40
CA GLU A 404 1.70 19.52 -6.85
C GLU A 404 3.00 18.81 -7.25
N LEU A 405 4.14 19.26 -6.75
CA LEU A 405 5.43 18.60 -6.98
C LEU A 405 5.44 17.16 -6.49
N GLY A 406 4.89 16.89 -5.29
CA GLY A 406 4.84 15.54 -4.74
C GLY A 406 3.96 14.58 -5.53
N HIS A 407 2.78 15.06 -5.97
CA HIS A 407 1.85 14.26 -6.77
C HIS A 407 2.38 14.03 -8.19
N GLY A 408 2.96 15.05 -8.80
CA GLY A 408 3.61 14.93 -10.10
C GLY A 408 4.78 13.96 -10.08
N ALA A 409 5.66 14.05 -9.08
CA ALA A 409 6.78 13.13 -8.93
C ALA A 409 6.33 11.66 -8.75
N LEU A 410 5.22 11.41 -8.05
CA LEU A 410 4.68 10.05 -7.90
C LEU A 410 4.16 9.52 -9.25
N ALA A 411 3.39 10.32 -10.00
CA ALA A 411 2.89 9.94 -11.31
C ALA A 411 4.04 9.79 -12.33
N GLU A 412 5.08 10.63 -12.27
CA GLU A 412 6.30 10.50 -13.09
C GLU A 412 7.02 9.18 -12.79
N LYS A 413 7.21 8.84 -11.51
CA LYS A 413 7.81 7.55 -11.09
C LYS A 413 6.99 6.34 -11.59
N ALA A 414 5.66 6.46 -11.60
CA ALA A 414 4.78 5.40 -12.07
C ALA A 414 4.92 5.10 -13.57
N LEU A 415 5.08 6.16 -14.39
CA LEU A 415 5.11 6.07 -15.85
C LEU A 415 6.51 5.85 -16.44
N ARG A 416 7.55 6.40 -15.80
CA ARG A 416 8.93 6.34 -16.31
C ARG A 416 9.41 4.93 -16.68
N PRO A 417 9.12 3.85 -15.90
CA PRO A 417 9.63 2.50 -16.20
C PRO A 417 9.05 1.86 -17.47
N VAL A 418 7.94 2.37 -17.99
CA VAL A 418 7.30 1.82 -19.19
C VAL A 418 7.71 2.52 -20.49
N ILE A 419 8.42 3.66 -20.39
CA ILE A 419 8.90 4.41 -21.53
C ILE A 419 10.22 3.81 -22.00
N PRO A 420 10.39 3.52 -23.30
CA PRO A 420 11.65 3.01 -23.85
C PRO A 420 12.83 3.96 -23.59
N LYS A 421 13.96 3.43 -23.17
CA LYS A 421 15.17 4.23 -22.88
C LYS A 421 15.79 4.86 -24.14
N ASP A 422 15.52 4.27 -25.30
CA ASP A 422 16.01 4.67 -26.63
C ASP A 422 15.00 5.49 -27.43
N PHE A 423 13.92 5.96 -26.79
CA PHE A 423 12.93 6.81 -27.46
C PHE A 423 13.57 8.14 -27.91
N PRO A 424 13.47 8.52 -29.20
CA PRO A 424 14.27 9.60 -29.78
C PRO A 424 13.86 11.02 -29.39
N PHE A 425 12.80 11.16 -28.60
CA PHE A 425 12.23 12.46 -28.19
C PHE A 425 12.21 12.61 -26.67
N THR A 426 12.31 13.85 -26.20
CA THR A 426 11.95 14.24 -24.85
C THR A 426 10.44 14.33 -24.75
N ILE A 427 9.86 13.70 -23.75
CA ILE A 427 8.41 13.65 -23.51
C ILE A 427 8.05 14.50 -22.31
N ARG A 428 7.10 15.42 -22.48
CA ARG A 428 6.44 16.15 -21.41
C ARG A 428 4.97 15.71 -21.34
N VAL A 429 4.56 15.19 -20.20
CA VAL A 429 3.14 14.97 -19.86
C VAL A 429 2.69 16.06 -18.91
N THR A 430 1.61 16.75 -19.23
CA THR A 430 0.93 17.68 -18.32
C THR A 430 -0.35 17.04 -17.83
N ALA A 431 -0.54 16.97 -16.51
CA ALA A 431 -1.73 16.42 -15.89
C ALA A 431 -2.44 17.49 -15.07
N GLU A 432 -3.57 17.99 -15.57
CA GLU A 432 -4.40 19.00 -14.95
C GLU A 432 -5.62 18.33 -14.29
N VAL A 433 -5.81 18.58 -13.01
CA VAL A 433 -6.95 18.05 -12.25
C VAL A 433 -8.15 18.96 -12.46
N LEU A 434 -9.22 18.43 -13.06
CA LEU A 434 -10.46 19.16 -13.31
C LEU A 434 -11.45 19.03 -12.15
N GLU A 435 -11.54 17.82 -11.54
CA GLU A 435 -12.32 17.55 -10.34
C GLU A 435 -11.53 16.63 -9.41
N SER A 436 -11.67 16.82 -8.09
CA SER A 436 -10.99 15.98 -7.11
C SER A 436 -11.86 15.58 -5.92
N ASN A 437 -12.11 14.29 -5.82
CA ASN A 437 -12.68 13.63 -4.65
C ASN A 437 -11.88 12.36 -4.29
N GLY A 438 -10.57 12.52 -4.06
CA GLY A 438 -9.63 11.48 -3.64
C GLY A 438 -8.74 10.93 -4.75
N SER A 439 -7.47 10.79 -4.41
CA SER A 439 -6.35 10.24 -5.20
C SER A 439 -6.22 10.72 -6.65
N SER A 440 -6.10 12.03 -6.84
CA SER A 440 -5.86 12.63 -8.16
C SER A 440 -4.50 12.24 -8.76
N SER A 441 -3.46 11.97 -7.95
CA SER A 441 -2.15 11.51 -8.44
C SER A 441 -2.21 10.14 -9.13
N MET A 442 -3.05 9.21 -8.62
CA MET A 442 -3.25 7.91 -9.27
C MET A 442 -4.12 8.04 -10.53
N ALA A 443 -5.09 8.96 -10.53
CA ALA A 443 -5.82 9.32 -11.75
C ALA A 443 -4.88 9.91 -12.80
N SER A 444 -3.90 10.75 -12.40
CA SER A 444 -2.88 11.29 -13.33
C SER A 444 -1.96 10.21 -13.89
N ALA A 445 -1.63 9.17 -13.11
CA ALA A 445 -0.86 8.03 -13.62
C ALA A 445 -1.66 7.25 -14.68
N CYS A 446 -2.96 7.02 -14.45
CA CYS A 446 -3.85 6.37 -15.41
C CYS A 446 -4.02 7.23 -16.69
N GLY A 447 -4.37 8.52 -16.54
CA GLY A 447 -4.55 9.44 -17.66
C GLY A 447 -3.25 9.66 -18.46
N GLY A 448 -2.10 9.77 -17.76
CA GLY A 448 -0.79 9.88 -18.42
C GLY A 448 -0.43 8.62 -19.22
N SER A 449 -0.79 7.42 -18.74
CA SER A 449 -0.64 6.18 -19.49
C SER A 449 -1.48 6.20 -20.79
N LEU A 450 -2.73 6.66 -20.70
CA LEU A 450 -3.62 6.78 -21.86
C LEU A 450 -3.08 7.82 -22.87
N ALA A 451 -2.66 9.00 -22.39
CA ALA A 451 -2.13 10.07 -23.25
C ALA A 451 -0.80 9.67 -23.94
N LEU A 452 0.04 8.86 -23.30
CA LEU A 452 1.25 8.30 -23.91
C LEU A 452 0.92 7.29 -25.01
N MET A 453 -0.10 6.45 -24.81
CA MET A 453 -0.56 5.49 -25.81
C MET A 453 -1.22 6.22 -27.00
N ASP A 454 -2.04 7.23 -26.73
CA ASP A 454 -2.67 8.09 -27.76
C ASP A 454 -1.62 8.83 -28.59
N ALA A 455 -0.54 9.29 -27.94
CA ALA A 455 0.61 9.90 -28.60
C ALA A 455 1.46 8.93 -29.44
N GLY A 456 1.16 7.64 -29.45
CA GLY A 456 1.93 6.63 -30.16
C GLY A 456 3.30 6.29 -29.54
N VAL A 457 3.52 6.67 -28.28
CA VAL A 457 4.75 6.26 -27.56
C VAL A 457 4.70 4.76 -27.31
N PRO A 458 5.71 3.99 -27.73
CA PRO A 458 5.69 2.52 -27.61
C PRO A 458 6.00 2.09 -26.16
N ILE A 459 5.09 2.42 -25.22
CA ILE A 459 5.24 2.01 -23.83
C ILE A 459 5.18 0.49 -23.70
N SER A 460 5.99 -0.07 -22.81
CA SER A 460 6.13 -1.52 -22.64
C SER A 460 4.87 -2.19 -22.06
N SER A 461 4.01 -1.45 -21.39
CA SER A 461 2.73 -1.87 -20.82
C SER A 461 1.94 -0.67 -20.33
N ALA A 462 0.60 -0.74 -20.30
CA ALA A 462 -0.24 0.26 -19.67
C ALA A 462 0.02 0.31 -18.16
N VAL A 463 -0.04 1.52 -17.59
CA VAL A 463 0.10 1.76 -16.15
C VAL A 463 -1.25 2.12 -15.57
N ALA A 464 -1.62 1.50 -14.46
CA ALA A 464 -2.76 1.89 -13.66
C ALA A 464 -2.34 2.22 -12.22
N GLY A 465 -3.14 3.06 -11.55
CA GLY A 465 -2.88 3.43 -10.17
C GLY A 465 -4.15 3.42 -9.32
N VAL A 466 -4.01 2.95 -8.07
CA VAL A 466 -5.10 2.87 -7.10
C VAL A 466 -4.64 3.40 -5.74
N ALA A 467 -5.59 3.91 -4.95
CA ALA A 467 -5.36 4.30 -3.56
C ALA A 467 -6.12 3.36 -2.62
N ILE A 468 -5.44 2.90 -1.57
CA ILE A 468 -6.00 2.08 -0.50
C ILE A 468 -5.96 2.89 0.79
N GLY A 469 -7.10 3.00 1.46
CA GLY A 469 -7.23 3.62 2.78
C GLY A 469 -7.24 2.60 3.90
N LEU A 470 -6.99 3.06 5.10
CA LEU A 470 -7.10 2.27 6.33
C LEU A 470 -7.96 3.01 7.35
N ILE A 471 -8.90 2.30 7.91
CA ILE A 471 -9.61 2.69 9.12
C ILE A 471 -9.30 1.67 10.19
N SER A 472 -8.73 2.11 11.32
CA SER A 472 -8.32 1.22 12.40
C SER A 472 -8.91 1.63 13.74
N LYS A 473 -8.97 0.71 14.68
CA LYS A 473 -9.29 0.93 16.08
C LYS A 473 -8.12 0.47 16.94
N ALA A 474 -7.54 1.40 17.68
CA ALA A 474 -6.47 1.07 18.61
C ALA A 474 -7.00 0.29 19.81
N ASN A 475 -6.18 -0.60 20.36
CA ASN A 475 -6.48 -1.29 21.61
C ASN A 475 -6.47 -0.28 22.78
N PRO A 476 -7.54 -0.19 23.59
CA PRO A 476 -7.61 0.75 24.71
C PRO A 476 -6.51 0.54 25.77
N GLU A 477 -6.08 -0.71 25.96
CA GLU A 477 -5.03 -1.05 26.95
C GLU A 477 -3.64 -0.84 26.40
N LYS A 478 -3.46 -0.97 25.07
CA LYS A 478 -2.20 -0.83 24.38
C LYS A 478 -2.36 0.01 23.11
N PRO A 479 -2.33 1.34 23.18
CA PRO A 479 -2.60 2.24 22.05
C PRO A 479 -1.70 2.04 20.82
N ALA A 480 -0.56 1.39 20.98
CA ALA A 480 0.32 1.03 19.87
C ALA A 480 -0.11 -0.22 19.09
N GLU A 481 -1.06 -0.99 19.60
CA GLU A 481 -1.60 -2.17 18.95
C GLU A 481 -2.98 -1.88 18.32
N ILE A 482 -3.18 -2.36 17.09
CA ILE A 482 -4.46 -2.24 16.39
C ILE A 482 -5.35 -3.44 16.78
N GLU A 483 -6.52 -3.15 17.39
CA GLU A 483 -7.53 -4.15 17.74
C GLU A 483 -8.29 -4.65 16.51
N ASN A 484 -8.72 -3.71 15.67
CA ASN A 484 -9.53 -3.99 14.48
C ASN A 484 -9.21 -2.98 13.37
N TYR A 485 -9.31 -3.39 12.12
CA TYR A 485 -9.08 -2.50 10.98
C TYR A 485 -9.85 -2.96 9.72
N ARG A 486 -10.02 -2.01 8.79
CA ARG A 486 -10.55 -2.25 7.45
C ARG A 486 -9.71 -1.52 6.43
N LEU A 487 -9.46 -2.18 5.30
CA LEU A 487 -8.85 -1.59 4.12
C LEU A 487 -9.96 -1.17 3.14
N LEU A 488 -9.82 0.03 2.57
CA LEU A 488 -10.77 0.62 1.62
C LEU A 488 -10.08 0.79 0.27
N THR A 489 -10.64 0.22 -0.80
CA THR A 489 -10.12 0.46 -2.15
C THR A 489 -10.73 1.72 -2.76
N ASP A 490 -9.93 2.48 -3.49
CA ASP A 490 -10.35 3.71 -4.18
C ASP A 490 -11.03 4.72 -3.25
N ILE A 491 -10.22 5.29 -2.35
CA ILE A 491 -10.68 6.18 -1.28
C ILE A 491 -11.17 7.53 -1.80
N LEU A 492 -12.20 8.02 -1.13
CA LEU A 492 -12.70 9.39 -1.26
C LEU A 492 -11.82 10.38 -0.46
N GLY A 493 -11.93 11.67 -0.78
CA GLY A 493 -11.23 12.72 -0.04
C GLY A 493 -11.53 12.72 1.46
N ILE A 494 -12.79 12.49 1.85
CA ILE A 494 -13.19 12.40 3.25
C ILE A 494 -12.64 11.14 3.94
N GLU A 495 -12.52 10.02 3.22
CA GLU A 495 -11.94 8.78 3.74
C GLU A 495 -10.42 8.89 3.92
N ASP A 496 -9.74 9.65 3.05
CA ASP A 496 -8.36 10.06 3.28
C ASP A 496 -8.27 10.96 4.52
N TYR A 497 -9.07 12.01 4.63
CA TYR A 497 -9.01 12.97 5.73
C TYR A 497 -9.24 12.33 7.11
N LEU A 498 -10.28 11.48 7.23
CA LEU A 498 -10.67 10.82 8.49
C LEU A 498 -9.95 9.49 8.74
N GLY A 499 -9.26 8.95 7.73
CA GLY A 499 -8.56 7.67 7.79
C GLY A 499 -7.19 7.73 8.45
N ASP A 500 -6.56 6.55 8.55
CA ASP A 500 -5.26 6.34 9.22
C ASP A 500 -4.10 6.12 8.25
N MET A 501 -4.40 5.86 7.00
CA MET A 501 -3.40 5.62 5.95
C MET A 501 -3.96 6.03 4.59
N ASP A 502 -3.12 6.67 3.77
CA ASP A 502 -3.29 6.85 2.33
C ASP A 502 -2.16 6.09 1.62
N PHE A 503 -2.51 4.95 1.03
CA PHE A 503 -1.59 4.04 0.38
C PHE A 503 -1.84 4.06 -1.12
N LYS A 504 -0.90 4.59 -1.89
CA LYS A 504 -0.98 4.74 -3.33
C LYS A 504 -0.03 3.77 -4.00
N LEU A 505 -0.56 2.95 -4.90
CA LEU A 505 0.22 2.01 -5.67
C LEU A 505 -0.09 2.18 -7.15
N ALA A 506 0.96 2.24 -7.95
CA ALA A 506 0.88 2.17 -9.40
C ALA A 506 1.71 1.00 -9.92
N GLY A 507 1.25 0.42 -11.02
CA GLY A 507 1.92 -0.72 -11.63
C GLY A 507 1.36 -1.07 -12.99
N THR A 508 1.98 -2.07 -13.59
CA THR A 508 1.58 -2.71 -14.83
C THR A 508 1.11 -4.13 -14.56
N ASN A 509 0.68 -4.83 -15.59
CA ASN A 509 0.43 -6.28 -15.52
C ASN A 509 1.70 -7.11 -15.20
N LYS A 510 2.90 -6.52 -15.35
CA LYS A 510 4.19 -7.18 -15.09
C LYS A 510 4.70 -6.97 -13.67
N GLY A 511 4.31 -5.88 -13.00
CA GLY A 511 4.78 -5.59 -11.66
C GLY A 511 4.52 -4.15 -11.20
N ILE A 512 5.03 -3.83 -10.03
CA ILE A 512 4.88 -2.52 -9.38
C ILE A 512 5.88 -1.54 -10.01
N THR A 513 5.42 -0.31 -10.27
CA THR A 513 6.26 0.79 -10.77
C THR A 513 6.46 1.91 -9.76
N ALA A 514 5.44 2.22 -8.95
CA ALA A 514 5.57 3.21 -7.88
C ALA A 514 4.67 2.87 -6.69
N LEU A 515 5.13 3.22 -5.49
CA LEU A 515 4.36 3.11 -4.26
C LEU A 515 4.65 4.29 -3.34
N GLN A 516 3.59 4.81 -2.73
CA GLN A 516 3.66 5.81 -1.67
C GLN A 516 2.69 5.45 -0.57
N ALA A 517 3.17 5.27 0.66
CA ALA A 517 2.34 5.06 1.84
C ALA A 517 2.52 6.21 2.83
N ASP A 518 1.43 6.90 3.13
CA ASP A 518 1.32 7.97 4.11
C ASP A 518 0.52 7.45 5.30
N VAL A 519 1.20 7.11 6.37
CA VAL A 519 0.58 6.60 7.61
C VAL A 519 0.34 7.77 8.55
N LYS A 520 -0.85 7.89 9.14
CA LYS A 520 -1.26 9.00 10.03
C LYS A 520 -1.27 8.60 11.51
N ILE A 521 -0.92 7.36 11.80
CA ILE A 521 -0.79 6.80 13.15
C ILE A 521 0.69 6.52 13.45
N PRO A 522 1.11 6.39 14.72
CA PRO A 522 2.53 6.23 15.10
C PRO A 522 3.23 4.96 14.62
N GLY A 523 2.51 4.07 13.95
CA GLY A 523 3.07 2.85 13.37
C GLY A 523 1.98 1.91 12.86
N LEU A 524 2.26 1.24 11.75
CA LEU A 524 1.36 0.30 11.09
C LEU A 524 2.00 -1.10 11.10
N PRO A 525 1.30 -2.14 11.57
CA PRO A 525 1.81 -3.50 11.52
C PRO A 525 2.16 -3.94 10.10
N LEU A 526 3.29 -4.60 9.93
CA LEU A 526 3.77 -5.05 8.62
C LEU A 526 2.74 -5.93 7.88
N LYS A 527 1.94 -6.71 8.62
CA LYS A 527 0.84 -7.53 8.07
C LYS A 527 -0.15 -6.66 7.28
N VAL A 528 -0.59 -5.53 7.84
CA VAL A 528 -1.55 -4.62 7.20
C VAL A 528 -0.97 -4.01 5.93
N VAL A 529 0.33 -3.68 5.93
CA VAL A 529 1.04 -3.20 4.74
C VAL A 529 1.05 -4.26 3.64
N MET A 530 1.32 -5.53 3.98
CA MET A 530 1.31 -6.63 3.01
C MET A 530 -0.09 -6.84 2.41
N GLU A 531 -1.13 -6.80 3.24
CA GLU A 531 -2.52 -6.90 2.79
C GLU A 531 -2.92 -5.70 1.90
N ALA A 532 -2.47 -4.49 2.22
CA ALA A 532 -2.69 -3.31 1.38
C ALA A 532 -2.02 -3.43 0.00
N ILE A 533 -0.78 -3.95 -0.06
CA ILE A 533 -0.10 -4.25 -1.33
C ILE A 533 -0.89 -5.29 -2.12
N GLN A 534 -1.32 -6.37 -1.46
CA GLN A 534 -2.10 -7.43 -2.09
C GLN A 534 -3.42 -6.88 -2.65
N GLN A 535 -4.20 -6.17 -1.86
CA GLN A 535 -5.49 -5.59 -2.26
C GLN A 535 -5.32 -4.59 -3.42
N ALA A 536 -4.25 -3.81 -3.44
CA ALA A 536 -3.96 -2.86 -4.52
C ALA A 536 -3.51 -3.56 -5.82
N THR A 537 -2.91 -4.75 -5.74
CA THR A 537 -2.42 -5.52 -6.89
C THR A 537 -3.38 -6.60 -7.36
N GLU A 538 -4.52 -6.79 -6.70
CA GLU A 538 -5.55 -7.75 -7.11
C GLU A 538 -6.17 -7.33 -8.45
N ASN A 539 -5.54 -7.79 -9.52
CA ASN A 539 -6.20 -7.97 -10.81
C ASN A 539 -7.09 -9.21 -10.74
N VAL A 540 -7.99 -9.43 -11.74
CA VAL A 540 -8.83 -10.63 -11.80
C VAL A 540 -7.92 -11.87 -11.89
N ARG A 541 -7.51 -12.41 -10.75
CA ARG A 541 -6.76 -13.66 -10.66
C ARG A 541 -7.74 -14.80 -10.54
N VAL A 542 -7.68 -15.74 -11.50
CA VAL A 542 -8.42 -17.00 -11.40
C VAL A 542 -7.55 -17.98 -10.63
N PRO A 543 -7.94 -18.42 -9.40
CA PRO A 543 -7.17 -19.40 -8.64
C PRO A 543 -6.87 -20.64 -9.49
N VAL A 544 -5.68 -21.22 -9.35
CA VAL A 544 -5.25 -22.43 -10.11
C VAL A 544 -6.29 -23.54 -10.00
N SER A 545 -6.91 -23.69 -8.84
CA SER A 545 -7.99 -24.64 -8.59
C SER A 545 -9.25 -24.42 -9.47
N ARG A 546 -9.48 -23.22 -10.00
CA ARG A 546 -10.63 -22.86 -10.82
C ARG A 546 -10.30 -22.65 -12.28
N ARG A 547 -9.01 -22.64 -12.65
CA ARG A 547 -8.56 -22.44 -14.03
C ARG A 547 -9.19 -23.41 -15.00
N ALA A 548 -9.21 -24.71 -14.68
CA ALA A 548 -9.80 -25.72 -15.54
C ALA A 548 -11.29 -25.46 -15.80
N ARG A 549 -12.01 -24.92 -14.82
CA ARG A 549 -13.42 -24.55 -14.91
C ARG A 549 -13.62 -23.27 -15.72
N PHE A 550 -12.79 -22.24 -15.47
CA PHE A 550 -12.81 -20.98 -16.21
C PHE A 550 -12.49 -21.18 -17.69
N VAL A 551 -11.46 -21.93 -18.00
CA VAL A 551 -11.07 -22.23 -19.39
C VAL A 551 -12.09 -23.15 -20.05
N GLY A 552 -12.60 -24.14 -19.32
CA GLY A 552 -13.49 -25.19 -19.82
C GLY A 552 -12.80 -26.20 -20.74
N PRO A 553 -13.45 -27.33 -21.08
CA PRO A 553 -12.90 -28.36 -21.96
C PRO A 553 -12.49 -27.76 -23.31
N GLY A 554 -11.20 -27.86 -23.68
CA GLY A 554 -10.67 -27.32 -24.93
C GLY A 554 -10.84 -25.81 -25.12
N GLY A 555 -10.96 -25.02 -24.02
CA GLY A 555 -11.16 -23.56 -24.08
C GLY A 555 -12.60 -23.14 -24.41
N TYR A 556 -13.57 -24.00 -24.22
CA TYR A 556 -14.98 -23.75 -24.55
C TYR A 556 -15.56 -22.53 -23.82
N ASN A 557 -15.33 -22.39 -22.51
CA ASN A 557 -15.87 -21.28 -21.72
C ASN A 557 -15.24 -19.94 -22.10
N LEU A 558 -13.95 -19.91 -22.42
CA LEU A 558 -13.28 -18.69 -22.91
C LEU A 558 -13.87 -18.24 -24.26
N ARG A 559 -14.02 -19.18 -25.20
CA ARG A 559 -14.65 -18.87 -26.49
C ARG A 559 -16.09 -18.43 -26.36
N ARG A 560 -16.85 -19.06 -25.46
CA ARG A 560 -18.24 -18.67 -25.19
C ARG A 560 -18.30 -17.27 -24.56
N LEU A 561 -17.43 -16.95 -23.60
CA LEU A 561 -17.33 -15.63 -23.01
C LEU A 561 -17.00 -14.56 -24.08
N GLN A 562 -15.99 -14.81 -24.92
CA GLN A 562 -15.65 -13.92 -26.03
C GLN A 562 -16.79 -13.73 -27.04
N ALA A 563 -17.47 -14.81 -27.37
CA ALA A 563 -18.57 -14.76 -28.36
C ALA A 563 -19.82 -14.05 -27.82
N GLN A 564 -20.14 -14.20 -26.53
CA GLN A 564 -21.34 -13.61 -25.93
C GLN A 564 -21.15 -12.14 -25.55
N THR A 565 -19.96 -11.74 -25.09
CA THR A 565 -19.72 -10.40 -24.55
C THR A 565 -18.85 -9.53 -25.45
N GLY A 566 -18.28 -10.10 -26.52
CA GLY A 566 -17.39 -9.38 -27.45
C GLY A 566 -16.03 -8.99 -26.84
N VAL A 567 -15.67 -9.54 -25.67
CA VAL A 567 -14.38 -9.26 -25.02
C VAL A 567 -13.25 -10.05 -25.66
N THR A 568 -12.04 -9.50 -25.60
CA THR A 568 -10.81 -10.21 -25.97
C THR A 568 -10.13 -10.72 -24.69
N ILE A 569 -9.82 -12.01 -24.65
CA ILE A 569 -9.17 -12.64 -23.50
C ILE A 569 -7.79 -13.11 -23.93
N SER A 570 -6.77 -12.69 -23.21
CA SER A 570 -5.40 -13.17 -23.36
C SER A 570 -4.90 -13.77 -22.05
N GLN A 571 -4.21 -14.89 -22.14
CA GLN A 571 -3.55 -15.48 -20.99
C GLN A 571 -2.21 -14.78 -20.78
N VAL A 572 -1.98 -14.22 -19.60
CA VAL A 572 -0.75 -13.49 -19.24
C VAL A 572 0.26 -14.46 -18.62
N ASP A 573 -0.21 -15.31 -17.69
CA ASP A 573 0.58 -16.35 -17.03
C ASP A 573 -0.30 -17.57 -16.67
N GLU A 574 0.22 -18.53 -15.90
CA GLU A 574 -0.54 -19.72 -15.52
C GLU A 574 -1.79 -19.43 -14.68
N GLU A 575 -1.85 -18.30 -13.99
CA GLU A 575 -2.93 -17.94 -13.06
C GLU A 575 -3.73 -16.73 -13.53
N THR A 576 -3.20 -15.91 -14.45
CA THR A 576 -3.76 -14.61 -14.81
C THR A 576 -4.27 -14.58 -16.25
N PHE A 577 -5.51 -14.11 -16.41
CA PHE A 577 -6.12 -13.81 -17.68
C PHE A 577 -6.44 -12.32 -17.76
N SER A 578 -6.02 -11.66 -18.84
CA SER A 578 -6.40 -10.30 -19.16
C SER A 578 -7.67 -10.31 -20.01
N VAL A 579 -8.70 -9.56 -19.57
CA VAL A 579 -9.96 -9.43 -20.31
C VAL A 579 -10.08 -7.98 -20.76
N PHE A 580 -10.07 -7.77 -22.07
CA PHE A 580 -10.29 -6.47 -22.69
C PHE A 580 -11.71 -6.41 -23.28
N ALA A 581 -12.51 -5.45 -22.86
CA ALA A 581 -13.86 -5.23 -23.35
C ALA A 581 -13.94 -3.92 -24.15
N PRO A 582 -14.58 -3.92 -25.32
CA PRO A 582 -14.72 -2.74 -26.16
C PRO A 582 -15.69 -1.69 -25.58
N THR A 583 -16.55 -2.08 -24.65
CA THR A 583 -17.51 -1.19 -23.98
C THR A 583 -17.68 -1.54 -22.51
N PRO A 584 -18.08 -0.57 -21.65
CA PRO A 584 -18.37 -0.84 -20.22
C PRO A 584 -19.47 -1.90 -20.03
N GLY A 585 -20.49 -1.92 -20.91
CA GLY A 585 -21.54 -2.94 -20.88
C GLY A 585 -20.99 -4.35 -21.10
N ALA A 586 -20.14 -4.52 -22.10
CA ALA A 586 -19.47 -5.79 -22.39
C ALA A 586 -18.56 -6.24 -21.22
N MET A 587 -17.92 -5.31 -20.52
CA MET A 587 -17.12 -5.61 -19.34
C MET A 587 -18.00 -6.10 -18.18
N ASN A 588 -19.12 -5.45 -17.91
CA ASN A 588 -20.05 -5.85 -16.86
C ASN A 588 -20.64 -7.24 -17.13
N GLU A 589 -21.04 -7.52 -18.38
CA GLU A 589 -21.51 -8.83 -18.80
C GLU A 589 -20.42 -9.90 -18.65
N ALA A 590 -19.19 -9.58 -19.04
CA ALA A 590 -18.06 -10.47 -18.88
C ALA A 590 -17.76 -10.76 -17.40
N GLN A 591 -17.79 -9.75 -16.53
CA GLN A 591 -17.61 -9.90 -15.09
C GLN A 591 -18.71 -10.76 -14.47
N HIS A 592 -19.97 -10.54 -14.87
CA HIS A 592 -21.09 -11.35 -14.40
C HIS A 592 -20.91 -12.82 -14.83
N PHE A 593 -20.57 -13.05 -16.09
CA PHE A 593 -20.31 -14.40 -16.62
C PHE A 593 -19.14 -15.11 -15.92
N ILE A 594 -18.03 -14.38 -15.68
CA ILE A 594 -16.88 -14.89 -14.95
C ILE A 594 -17.27 -15.23 -13.51
N SER A 595 -18.03 -14.33 -12.84
CA SER A 595 -18.50 -14.57 -11.48
C SER A 595 -19.43 -15.78 -11.39
N GLU A 596 -20.26 -16.00 -12.40
CA GLU A 596 -21.19 -17.13 -12.47
C GLU A 596 -20.44 -18.46 -12.66
N ILE A 597 -19.44 -18.50 -13.56
CA ILE A 597 -18.58 -19.68 -13.76
C ILE A 597 -17.69 -19.95 -12.56
N CYS A 598 -17.19 -18.88 -11.91
CA CYS A 598 -16.28 -18.97 -10.75
C CYS A 598 -17.01 -18.94 -9.41
N LYS A 599 -18.36 -18.81 -9.38
CA LYS A 599 -19.10 -18.96 -8.11
C LYS A 599 -18.74 -20.27 -7.47
N ASP A 600 -18.46 -20.23 -6.19
CA ASP A 600 -18.46 -21.42 -5.37
C ASP A 600 -19.88 -21.99 -5.46
N ASP A 601 -20.01 -23.19 -6.00
CA ASP A 601 -21.09 -24.04 -5.54
C ASP A 601 -20.94 -23.99 -4.03
N GLN A 602 -21.95 -23.53 -3.29
CA GLN A 602 -21.96 -23.70 -1.85
C GLN A 602 -21.69 -25.17 -1.63
N GLU A 603 -20.42 -25.53 -1.41
CA GLU A 603 -20.06 -26.86 -0.98
C GLU A 603 -20.77 -27.00 0.37
N GLN A 604 -21.91 -27.68 0.37
CA GLN A 604 -22.48 -28.16 1.61
C GLN A 604 -21.31 -28.84 2.30
N GLN A 605 -20.94 -28.37 3.49
CA GLN A 605 -19.83 -28.95 4.26
C GLN A 605 -20.20 -30.42 4.49
N LEU A 606 -19.59 -31.28 3.68
CA LEU A 606 -19.83 -32.70 3.77
C LEU A 606 -19.17 -33.21 5.05
N GLU A 607 -19.97 -33.70 5.97
CA GLU A 607 -19.48 -34.23 7.23
C GLU A 607 -18.81 -35.60 7.05
N PHE A 608 -17.60 -35.75 7.57
CA PHE A 608 -16.86 -37.00 7.54
C PHE A 608 -17.64 -38.11 8.21
N GLY A 609 -17.85 -39.23 7.49
CA GLY A 609 -18.59 -40.35 7.99
C GLY A 609 -20.12 -40.29 7.80
N ALA A 610 -20.67 -39.21 7.30
CA ALA A 610 -22.09 -39.09 6.97
C ALA A 610 -22.45 -39.84 5.68
N ILE A 611 -23.73 -40.23 5.59
CA ILE A 611 -24.31 -40.99 4.47
C ILE A 611 -25.08 -40.00 3.60
N TYR A 612 -24.78 -40.02 2.31
CA TYR A 612 -25.42 -39.18 1.30
C TYR A 612 -26.06 -39.99 0.21
N THR A 613 -27.17 -39.49 -0.34
CA THR A 613 -27.78 -40.05 -1.54
C THR A 613 -27.06 -39.44 -2.78
N ALA A 614 -26.52 -40.32 -3.62
CA ALA A 614 -25.76 -39.91 -4.81
C ALA A 614 -26.46 -40.42 -6.07
N THR A 615 -26.61 -39.56 -7.08
CA THR A 615 -27.20 -39.91 -8.38
C THR A 615 -26.11 -40.34 -9.35
N ILE A 616 -26.27 -41.46 -10.01
CA ILE A 616 -25.37 -41.98 -11.04
C ILE A 616 -25.53 -41.16 -12.32
N THR A 617 -24.44 -40.52 -12.77
CA THR A 617 -24.44 -39.71 -13.99
C THR A 617 -23.85 -40.43 -15.21
N GLU A 618 -22.92 -41.35 -14.98
CA GLU A 618 -22.23 -42.11 -16.03
C GLU A 618 -21.68 -43.40 -15.48
N ILE A 619 -21.70 -44.47 -16.30
CA ILE A 619 -21.13 -45.77 -15.95
C ILE A 619 -19.87 -45.97 -16.79
N ARG A 620 -18.74 -46.27 -16.13
CA ARG A 620 -17.43 -46.53 -16.76
C ARG A 620 -16.92 -47.90 -16.36
N ASP A 621 -15.99 -48.47 -17.10
CA ASP A 621 -15.38 -49.76 -16.83
C ASP A 621 -14.73 -49.85 -15.43
N ILE A 622 -14.18 -48.74 -14.95
CA ILE A 622 -13.49 -48.65 -13.67
C ILE A 622 -14.39 -48.29 -12.46
N GLY A 623 -15.67 -47.92 -12.71
CA GLY A 623 -16.60 -47.48 -11.66
C GLY A 623 -17.76 -46.67 -12.19
N VAL A 624 -18.54 -46.07 -11.28
CA VAL A 624 -19.63 -45.15 -11.64
C VAL A 624 -19.31 -43.72 -11.25
N MET A 625 -19.68 -42.79 -12.11
CA MET A 625 -19.62 -41.37 -11.79
C MET A 625 -20.89 -40.98 -11.04
N VAL A 626 -20.74 -40.36 -9.87
CA VAL A 626 -21.89 -40.02 -8.99
C VAL A 626 -21.84 -38.55 -8.59
N LYS A 627 -23.01 -37.93 -8.39
CA LYS A 627 -23.19 -36.60 -7.82
C LYS A 627 -23.97 -36.73 -6.48
N LEU A 628 -23.48 -36.03 -5.46
CA LEU A 628 -24.16 -35.98 -4.15
C LEU A 628 -25.24 -34.89 -4.10
N TYR A 629 -25.15 -33.89 -4.93
CA TYR A 629 -26.15 -32.78 -5.10
C TYR A 629 -26.13 -32.23 -6.55
N PRO A 630 -27.21 -31.58 -7.01
CA PRO A 630 -27.44 -31.28 -8.43
C PRO A 630 -26.31 -30.51 -9.14
N ASN A 631 -25.65 -29.54 -8.44
CA ASN A 631 -24.62 -28.68 -9.03
C ASN A 631 -23.19 -29.16 -8.83
N MET A 632 -23.00 -30.36 -8.29
CA MET A 632 -21.68 -30.93 -8.01
C MET A 632 -21.04 -31.51 -9.28
N THR A 633 -19.72 -31.37 -9.42
CA THR A 633 -18.96 -32.13 -10.42
C THR A 633 -19.00 -33.63 -10.10
N PRO A 634 -19.29 -34.50 -11.09
CA PRO A 634 -19.37 -35.95 -10.86
C PRO A 634 -18.05 -36.50 -10.30
N VAL A 635 -18.16 -37.35 -9.29
CA VAL A 635 -17.01 -38.01 -8.64
C VAL A 635 -17.02 -39.50 -8.96
N LEU A 636 -15.85 -40.08 -9.24
CA LEU A 636 -15.71 -41.51 -9.53
C LEU A 636 -15.82 -42.33 -8.26
N LEU A 637 -16.85 -43.20 -8.19
CA LEU A 637 -16.95 -44.27 -7.22
C LEU A 637 -16.40 -45.54 -7.86
N HIS A 638 -15.15 -45.91 -7.50
CA HIS A 638 -14.41 -47.01 -8.10
C HIS A 638 -15.08 -48.36 -7.82
N ASN A 639 -14.95 -49.37 -8.72
CA ASN A 639 -15.53 -50.70 -8.62
C ASN A 639 -15.24 -51.39 -7.28
N SER A 640 -14.06 -51.18 -6.69
CA SER A 640 -13.68 -51.73 -5.39
C SER A 640 -14.47 -51.19 -4.18
N GLN A 641 -15.19 -50.05 -4.39
CA GLN A 641 -16.00 -49.37 -3.35
C GLN A 641 -17.50 -49.50 -3.59
N LEU A 642 -17.91 -50.23 -4.66
CA LEU A 642 -19.31 -50.47 -4.98
C LEU A 642 -19.93 -51.65 -4.22
N ASP A 643 -19.19 -52.76 -4.11
CA ASP A 643 -19.68 -53.98 -3.44
C ASP A 643 -18.51 -54.75 -2.75
N HIS A 644 -18.88 -55.71 -1.85
CA HIS A 644 -17.91 -56.61 -1.24
C HIS A 644 -17.37 -57.67 -2.20
N LYS A 645 -18.19 -58.06 -3.21
CA LYS A 645 -17.73 -58.97 -4.26
C LYS A 645 -16.90 -58.21 -5.31
N ARG A 646 -15.83 -58.83 -5.80
CA ARG A 646 -15.01 -58.24 -6.83
C ARG A 646 -15.75 -58.17 -8.14
N ILE A 647 -16.07 -56.95 -8.58
CA ILE A 647 -16.87 -56.68 -9.78
C ILE A 647 -15.94 -56.22 -10.88
N LYS A 648 -16.10 -56.79 -12.08
CA LYS A 648 -15.33 -56.36 -13.28
C LYS A 648 -15.97 -55.12 -13.95
N HIS A 649 -17.30 -55.06 -13.97
CA HIS A 649 -18.05 -53.93 -14.57
C HIS A 649 -19.29 -53.62 -13.71
N PRO A 650 -19.66 -52.33 -13.51
CA PRO A 650 -20.76 -51.91 -12.64
C PRO A 650 -22.14 -52.44 -13.05
N SER A 651 -22.36 -52.68 -14.34
CA SER A 651 -23.64 -53.24 -14.87
C SER A 651 -23.98 -54.61 -14.29
N ALA A 652 -23.02 -55.37 -13.75
CA ALA A 652 -23.27 -56.64 -13.05
C ALA A 652 -24.06 -56.47 -11.76
N LEU A 653 -24.20 -55.23 -11.24
CA LEU A 653 -25.01 -54.89 -10.06
C LEU A 653 -26.39 -54.31 -10.45
N GLY A 654 -26.76 -54.29 -11.72
CA GLY A 654 -28.00 -53.67 -12.18
C GLY A 654 -28.08 -52.15 -11.97
N LEU A 655 -26.93 -51.44 -11.97
CA LEU A 655 -26.89 -50.02 -11.80
C LEU A 655 -27.10 -49.32 -13.14
N GLU A 656 -27.99 -48.30 -13.16
CA GLU A 656 -28.36 -47.53 -14.35
C GLU A 656 -28.06 -46.06 -14.15
N VAL A 657 -27.87 -45.34 -15.25
CA VAL A 657 -27.68 -43.87 -15.24
C VAL A 657 -28.99 -43.21 -14.80
N GLY A 658 -28.89 -42.26 -13.85
CA GLY A 658 -30.04 -41.61 -13.22
C GLY A 658 -30.52 -42.29 -11.94
N GLN A 659 -30.00 -43.46 -11.60
CA GLN A 659 -30.34 -44.15 -10.37
C GLN A 659 -29.68 -43.50 -9.15
N GLU A 660 -30.42 -43.45 -8.02
CA GLU A 660 -29.91 -42.97 -6.75
C GLU A 660 -29.33 -44.11 -5.92
N ILE A 661 -28.15 -43.93 -5.38
CA ILE A 661 -27.46 -44.86 -4.50
C ILE A 661 -27.00 -44.17 -3.23
N GLN A 662 -27.01 -44.87 -2.09
CA GLN A 662 -26.45 -44.36 -0.86
C GLN A 662 -24.96 -44.62 -0.79
N VAL A 663 -24.18 -43.58 -0.43
CA VAL A 663 -22.73 -43.62 -0.29
C VAL A 663 -22.30 -42.93 1.00
N LYS A 664 -21.26 -43.45 1.63
CA LYS A 664 -20.66 -42.86 2.81
C LYS A 664 -19.43 -42.03 2.41
N TYR A 665 -19.31 -40.85 2.96
CA TYR A 665 -18.21 -39.92 2.69
C TYR A 665 -17.05 -40.09 3.66
N PHE A 666 -15.81 -40.22 3.15
CA PHE A 666 -14.59 -40.46 3.92
C PHE A 666 -13.53 -39.35 3.74
N GLY A 667 -13.98 -38.12 3.49
CA GLY A 667 -13.04 -36.99 3.27
C GLY A 667 -12.48 -36.95 1.86
N ARG A 668 -11.45 -36.10 1.68
CA ARG A 668 -10.70 -35.99 0.43
C ARG A 668 -9.33 -36.66 0.55
N ASP A 669 -8.83 -37.23 -0.52
CA ASP A 669 -7.48 -37.77 -0.56
C ASP A 669 -6.45 -36.64 -0.41
N PRO A 670 -5.48 -36.72 0.49
CA PRO A 670 -4.51 -35.68 0.72
C PRO A 670 -3.50 -35.50 -0.44
N THR A 671 -3.39 -36.47 -1.34
CA THR A 671 -2.41 -36.45 -2.45
C THR A 671 -2.99 -35.87 -3.73
N ASP A 672 -4.27 -36.15 -4.04
CA ASP A 672 -4.90 -35.74 -5.30
C ASP A 672 -6.21 -34.96 -5.11
N GLY A 673 -6.63 -34.66 -3.88
CA GLY A 673 -7.81 -33.90 -3.51
C GLY A 673 -9.16 -34.55 -3.85
N ARG A 674 -9.17 -35.79 -4.38
CA ARG A 674 -10.40 -36.47 -4.80
C ARG A 674 -11.24 -36.90 -3.62
N MET A 675 -12.58 -36.80 -3.74
CA MET A 675 -13.50 -37.28 -2.71
C MET A 675 -13.45 -38.79 -2.61
N ARG A 676 -13.38 -39.29 -1.38
CA ARG A 676 -13.47 -40.72 -1.05
C ARG A 676 -14.88 -41.06 -0.67
N LEU A 677 -15.54 -41.86 -1.53
CA LEU A 677 -16.89 -42.36 -1.33
C LEU A 677 -16.87 -43.89 -1.28
N SER A 678 -17.75 -44.50 -0.47
CA SER A 678 -17.90 -45.95 -0.43
C SER A 678 -19.37 -46.37 -0.23
N ARG A 679 -19.89 -47.18 -1.13
CA ARG A 679 -21.16 -47.87 -1.01
C ARG A 679 -20.98 -49.19 -0.25
N LYS A 680 -19.85 -49.86 -0.45
CA LYS A 680 -19.48 -51.15 0.17
C LYS A 680 -19.62 -51.13 1.67
N VAL A 681 -19.27 -50.05 2.37
CA VAL A 681 -19.33 -49.90 3.81
C VAL A 681 -20.76 -49.96 4.33
N LEU A 682 -21.75 -49.56 3.55
CA LEU A 682 -23.17 -49.58 3.93
C LEU A 682 -23.83 -50.95 3.77
N GLN A 683 -23.21 -51.85 3.01
CA GLN A 683 -23.70 -53.22 2.79
C GLN A 683 -23.17 -54.21 3.79
N SER A 684 -22.29 -53.83 4.71
CA SER A 684 -21.74 -54.73 5.74
C SER A 684 -22.30 -54.40 7.12
N THR A 685 -22.78 -55.39 7.85
CA THR A 685 -23.21 -55.30 9.24
C THR A 685 -22.07 -55.25 10.26
N ALA A 686 -20.82 -55.03 9.82
CA ALA A 686 -19.67 -55.18 10.68
C ALA A 686 -18.91 -53.86 10.90
N ALA A 687 -18.84 -53.43 12.15
CA ALA A 687 -17.99 -52.36 12.67
C ALA A 687 -16.47 -52.54 12.37
N SER A 688 -16.03 -53.68 11.85
CA SER A 688 -14.64 -54.05 11.57
C SER A 688 -14.02 -53.37 10.35
N VAL A 689 -14.84 -52.87 9.40
CA VAL A 689 -14.33 -52.21 8.18
C VAL A 689 -14.00 -50.74 8.44
N VAL A 690 -14.76 -50.09 9.33
CA VAL A 690 -14.51 -48.72 9.76
C VAL A 690 -13.18 -48.62 10.54
N LYS A 691 -12.88 -49.62 11.34
CA LYS A 691 -11.64 -49.71 12.13
C LYS A 691 -10.41 -49.82 11.24
N ARG A 692 -10.45 -50.57 10.13
CA ARG A 692 -9.33 -50.72 9.19
C ARG A 692 -9.06 -49.47 8.33
N LEU A 693 -10.04 -48.63 8.09
CA LEU A 693 -9.85 -47.34 7.38
C LEU A 693 -9.32 -46.24 8.30
N ASN A 694 -9.76 -46.25 9.58
CA ASN A 694 -9.23 -45.34 10.60
C ASN A 694 -7.79 -45.69 11.01
N ASP A 695 -7.46 -47.01 11.13
CA ASP A 695 -6.11 -47.48 11.46
C ASP A 695 -5.07 -47.11 10.38
N LYS A 696 -5.46 -46.98 9.11
CA LYS A 696 -4.59 -46.46 8.06
C LYS A 696 -4.32 -44.93 8.12
N GLN A 697 -5.23 -44.17 8.73
CA GLN A 697 -5.01 -42.75 8.98
C GLN A 697 -4.12 -42.49 10.22
N SER A 698 -4.22 -43.37 11.25
CA SER A 698 -3.37 -43.24 12.44
C SER A 698 -1.92 -43.65 12.21
N ILE A 699 -1.63 -44.48 11.18
CA ILE A 699 -0.26 -44.89 10.82
C ILE A 699 0.47 -43.81 10.05
N SER A 700 -0.22 -42.86 9.39
CA SER A 700 0.40 -41.71 8.70
C SER A 700 0.69 -40.49 9.59
N MET A 701 0.19 -40.49 10.84
CA MET A 701 0.50 -39.42 11.82
C MET A 701 1.50 -39.85 12.91
N GLY A 702 2.02 -41.08 12.86
CA GLY A 702 2.84 -41.67 13.92
C GLY A 702 4.31 -41.90 13.62
N SER A 703 4.91 -41.25 12.59
CA SER A 703 6.33 -41.43 12.26
C SER A 703 7.12 -40.12 12.13
N SER A 704 7.03 -39.27 13.15
CA SER A 704 8.01 -38.25 13.38
C SER A 704 8.06 -37.92 14.86
N ASP A 705 8.60 -38.86 15.64
CA ASP A 705 9.26 -38.56 16.91
C ASP A 705 9.77 -39.91 17.48
N MET A 706 11.05 -39.99 17.55
CA MET A 706 11.94 -40.74 18.44
C MET A 706 13.08 -41.42 17.71
N GLN A 707 14.20 -40.74 17.76
CA GLN A 707 15.46 -41.41 18.09
C GLN A 707 16.46 -40.38 18.60
N THR A 708 16.43 -40.09 19.90
CA THR A 708 17.58 -39.69 20.67
C THR A 708 18.19 -40.95 21.26
N THR A 709 19.28 -41.40 20.72
CA THR A 709 20.17 -42.34 21.42
C THR A 709 21.32 -41.54 22.00
N SER A 710 21.36 -41.51 23.33
CA SER A 710 22.53 -41.21 24.10
C SER A 710 23.62 -42.25 23.85
N THR A 711 24.84 -41.84 23.58
CA THR A 711 26.05 -42.62 23.93
C THR A 711 27.11 -41.67 24.44
N ASP A 712 27.49 -41.91 25.68
CA ASP A 712 28.67 -41.42 26.35
C ASP A 712 29.96 -41.70 25.54
N SER A 713 30.81 -40.74 25.43
CA SER A 713 32.23 -40.72 25.84
C SER A 713 32.85 -39.39 25.40
#